data_88b8408d27bf0df9d0cd7552b475b72d
#
_entry.id   88b8408d27bf0df9d0cd7552b475b72d
#
_cell.length_a   1.000
_cell.length_b   1.000
_cell.length_c   1.000
_cell.angle_alpha   90.00
_cell.angle_beta   90.00
_cell.angle_gamma   90.00
#
_symmetry.space_group_name_H-M   'P 1'
#
loop_
_entity.id
_entity.type
_entity.pdbx_description
1 polymer ?
#
loop_
_entity_poly.entity_id
_entity_poly.type
_entity_poly.pdbx_seq_one_letter_code
_entity_poly.pdbx_strand_id
1 'polypeptide(L)'
;MRSRVYNVYRHAPFSRSGLTTSECMFCVILSLLPAAGHGIYNYGLHAALLIFISIASAVLCELSADAVLRKGVTIPDYSCIVTGLVGALLLPPSVPLYYPVIANVAAIIGAKMLFGGIGKNILNPAATGNLLLLIVFRARMSDFHGGVFAAEEEPLQALLSGTLPDLKALITGNTPGRIGTGSAVMILLGAAFLFAAGIVDILIPLVSILTFAVLFSLFGGQGLSPYYLLVQLIGGGFLFTAFFMANDYTTTPMSKRGKVYFAMLFGAFVFMLRKASFQEESAVAGLLAANALVRLIDKASMTKPFGVVQAKKIIRIGTPKKRPAGSVLTEKEAERIPAAQVTGSETAGTISDEALNAQRQRRPVEHREPEIRDSDITELQEIVAKERRRGNKAARKRRGGQTRMEVMYKSTRSDAAPITASAAILKGLADDGGLFVPTVVPALDRSFEELAGMNYKEVAYEVMKLVLTDFTQEELRGCIDKAYGENFDTAKIAPIKDKSGTYFMELFHGPTIAFKDMALQILPHLMTTAAKKNHLDRKIVILTATSGDTGKAALAGFAGVPDTKIVVFYPKDGVSAIQKCQMVTQQGDNTCVIAAEGNFDNCQSGVKQIFTDEALREKMEAAGYQFSSANSINIGRLVPQIVYYVWAYTRLLRNRRISSGDEVNFVVPTGNFGDILAAYYAKAMGIPVHRLICASNSNKVLFDFFRTGTYDRNREFILTSSPSMDILISSNLERLIYHIAGDNAAVNAQLMKDLSEKGVYRISDEMRSKLDCFYGGYADEDQTADAIRLMYENHRYVIDPHTAVAASVYAQYQTETADETPTVIVSTASPFKFETSVMRALGKETDMDDLDLADELARTAGVPVPQAVASLRGAKILHKGVCGKDKASMQSMVEKFLGL
;
A
#
# COMPACT_ATOMS: atom_id res chain seq x y z
N MET A 1 37.74 -3.73 12.01
CA MET A 1 36.29 -3.91 11.74
C MET A 1 36.05 -3.57 10.27
N ARG A 2 35.89 -4.58 9.41
CA ARG A 2 35.58 -4.35 8.00
C ARG A 2 34.11 -3.98 7.89
N SER A 3 33.82 -2.84 7.28
CA SER A 3 32.48 -2.46 6.90
C SER A 3 31.91 -3.55 5.97
N ARG A 4 31.01 -4.40 6.48
CA ARG A 4 30.21 -5.27 5.64
C ARG A 4 29.29 -4.38 4.82
N VAL A 5 29.45 -4.43 3.51
CA VAL A 5 28.48 -3.91 2.55
C VAL A 5 27.19 -4.65 2.82
N TYR A 6 26.23 -3.96 3.42
CA TYR A 6 24.89 -4.50 3.59
C TYR A 6 24.30 -4.70 2.19
N ASN A 7 23.98 -5.93 1.87
CA ASN A 7 23.06 -6.22 0.78
C ASN A 7 21.72 -5.56 1.15
N VAL A 8 21.49 -4.39 0.61
CA VAL A 8 20.20 -3.70 0.72
C VAL A 8 19.21 -4.58 -0.04
N TYR A 9 18.41 -5.34 0.69
CA TYR A 9 17.29 -6.05 0.11
C TYR A 9 16.35 -5.03 -0.54
N ARG A 10 16.18 -5.15 -1.86
CA ARG A 10 15.59 -4.15 -2.76
C ARG A 10 14.06 -4.05 -2.67
N HIS A 11 13.41 -4.42 -1.57
CA HIS A 11 11.96 -4.53 -1.51
C HIS A 11 11.40 -3.70 -0.35
N ALA A 12 10.74 -2.61 -0.72
CA ALA A 12 9.94 -1.76 0.16
C ALA A 12 8.48 -2.28 0.20
N PRO A 13 7.68 -2.02 1.24
CA PRO A 13 7.80 -0.96 2.25
C PRO A 13 8.15 -1.43 3.67
N PHE A 14 8.77 -2.58 3.84
CA PHE A 14 9.10 -3.10 5.17
C PHE A 14 10.48 -2.65 5.60
N SER A 15 10.55 -1.86 6.69
CA SER A 15 11.75 -1.76 7.50
C SER A 15 12.03 -3.16 8.07
N ARG A 16 12.81 -3.95 7.37
CA ARG A 16 13.33 -5.21 7.93
C ARG A 16 14.39 -4.83 8.94
N SER A 17 14.33 -5.45 10.13
CA SER A 17 15.47 -5.48 11.03
C SER A 17 16.71 -5.89 10.21
N GLY A 18 17.82 -5.20 10.39
CA GLY A 18 19.08 -5.56 9.75
C GLY A 18 19.63 -6.93 10.19
N LEU A 19 18.95 -7.59 11.15
CA LEU A 19 19.27 -8.90 11.70
C LEU A 19 18.32 -9.96 11.10
N THR A 20 18.89 -11.01 10.58
CA THR A 20 18.14 -12.22 10.15
C THR A 20 17.64 -13.00 11.37
N THR A 21 16.66 -13.90 11.17
CA THR A 21 16.17 -14.80 12.24
C THR A 21 17.32 -15.62 12.84
N SER A 22 18.24 -16.13 12.02
CA SER A 22 19.41 -16.88 12.47
C SER A 22 20.35 -16.02 13.32
N GLU A 23 20.60 -14.77 12.94
CA GLU A 23 21.43 -13.85 13.73
C GLU A 23 20.77 -13.50 15.06
N CYS A 24 19.45 -13.27 15.08
CA CYS A 24 18.70 -13.07 16.32
C CYS A 24 18.79 -14.28 17.28
N MET A 25 18.56 -15.49 16.76
CA MET A 25 18.64 -16.72 17.55
C MET A 25 20.07 -17.00 18.04
N PHE A 26 21.07 -16.71 17.22
CA PHE A 26 22.48 -16.81 17.63
C PHE A 26 22.82 -15.84 18.78
N CYS A 27 22.35 -14.61 18.75
CA CYS A 27 22.50 -13.66 19.86
C CYS A 27 21.79 -14.14 21.14
N VAL A 28 20.62 -14.78 21.02
CA VAL A 28 19.93 -15.40 22.17
C VAL A 28 20.80 -16.52 22.76
N ILE A 29 21.40 -17.38 21.94
CA ILE A 29 22.33 -18.42 22.41
C ILE A 29 23.50 -17.78 23.17
N LEU A 30 24.16 -16.75 22.61
CA LEU A 30 25.26 -16.04 23.27
C LEU A 30 24.84 -15.43 24.60
N SER A 31 23.64 -14.90 24.71
CA SER A 31 23.10 -14.30 25.92
C SER A 31 22.81 -15.30 27.05
N LEU A 32 22.58 -16.57 26.71
CA LEU A 32 22.33 -17.65 27.66
C LEU A 32 23.62 -18.32 28.16
N LEU A 33 24.78 -18.10 27.49
CA LEU A 33 26.05 -18.70 27.87
C LEU A 33 26.53 -18.36 29.30
N PRO A 34 26.38 -17.11 29.82
CA PRO A 34 26.73 -16.83 31.20
C PRO A 34 25.93 -17.67 32.19
N ALA A 35 24.62 -17.83 32.00
CA ALA A 35 23.75 -18.64 32.83
C ALA A 35 24.10 -20.14 32.73
N ALA A 36 24.36 -20.63 31.50
CA ALA A 36 24.80 -22.02 31.28
C ALA A 36 26.15 -22.31 31.89
N GLY A 37 27.14 -21.41 31.72
CA GLY A 37 28.49 -21.56 32.30
C GLY A 37 28.45 -21.57 33.82
N HIS A 38 27.64 -20.71 34.45
CA HIS A 38 27.44 -20.70 35.90
C HIS A 38 26.78 -21.99 36.38
N GLY A 39 25.77 -22.51 35.69
CA GLY A 39 25.15 -23.80 35.97
C GLY A 39 26.14 -24.97 35.89
N ILE A 40 26.99 -25.00 34.87
CA ILE A 40 28.01 -26.00 34.73
C ILE A 40 29.08 -25.90 35.88
N TYR A 41 29.42 -24.64 36.26
CA TYR A 41 30.35 -24.40 37.37
C TYR A 41 29.80 -24.95 38.68
N ASN A 42 28.51 -24.74 38.99
CA ASN A 42 27.88 -25.14 40.25
C ASN A 42 27.59 -26.67 40.31
N TYR A 43 27.19 -27.27 39.16
CA TYR A 43 26.66 -28.66 39.14
C TYR A 43 27.53 -29.65 38.37
N GLY A 44 28.64 -29.19 37.81
CA GLY A 44 29.67 -30.03 37.19
C GLY A 44 29.23 -30.69 35.86
N LEU A 45 29.84 -31.84 35.59
CA LEU A 45 29.70 -32.56 34.33
C LEU A 45 28.28 -33.03 34.00
N HIS A 46 27.48 -33.34 35.05
CA HIS A 46 26.09 -33.80 34.84
C HIS A 46 25.24 -32.72 34.23
N ALA A 47 25.35 -31.45 34.66
CA ALA A 47 24.67 -30.32 34.08
C ALA A 47 25.11 -30.06 32.64
N ALA A 48 26.43 -30.19 32.32
CA ALA A 48 26.94 -30.06 30.96
C ALA A 48 26.33 -31.13 30.03
N LEU A 49 26.24 -32.39 30.53
CA LEU A 49 25.58 -33.47 29.76
C LEU A 49 24.11 -33.25 29.56
N LEU A 50 23.37 -32.74 30.54
CA LEU A 50 21.96 -32.37 30.39
C LEU A 50 21.75 -31.29 29.32
N ILE A 51 22.59 -30.25 29.31
CA ILE A 51 22.56 -29.22 28.27
C ILE A 51 22.88 -29.79 26.90
N PHE A 52 23.94 -30.59 26.80
CA PHE A 52 24.32 -31.19 25.51
C PHE A 52 23.26 -32.13 24.94
N ILE A 53 22.71 -33.05 25.76
CA ILE A 53 21.63 -33.98 25.35
C ILE A 53 20.36 -33.20 24.98
N SER A 54 20.04 -32.14 25.71
CA SER A 54 18.89 -31.31 25.37
C SER A 54 19.02 -30.66 23.99
N ILE A 55 20.15 -30.04 23.71
CA ILE A 55 20.40 -29.44 22.39
C ILE A 55 20.39 -30.52 21.28
N ALA A 56 21.09 -31.64 21.49
CA ALA A 56 21.15 -32.71 20.53
C ALA A 56 19.78 -33.33 20.23
N SER A 57 19.00 -33.61 21.28
CA SER A 57 17.61 -34.13 21.13
C SER A 57 16.65 -33.16 20.46
N ALA A 58 16.78 -31.86 20.74
CA ALA A 58 15.98 -30.83 20.07
C ALA A 58 16.28 -30.77 18.56
N VAL A 59 17.56 -30.83 18.17
CA VAL A 59 17.96 -30.86 16.76
C VAL A 59 17.48 -32.17 16.08
N LEU A 60 17.58 -33.31 16.74
CA LEU A 60 17.06 -34.58 16.20
C LEU A 60 15.55 -34.61 16.04
N CYS A 61 14.79 -34.03 17.01
CA CYS A 61 13.35 -33.89 16.92
C CYS A 61 12.94 -33.02 15.74
N GLU A 62 13.64 -31.90 15.50
CA GLU A 62 13.34 -31.00 14.36
C GLU A 62 13.68 -31.69 13.03
N LEU A 63 14.84 -32.33 12.89
CA LEU A 63 15.19 -33.11 11.70
C LEU A 63 14.17 -34.19 11.38
N SER A 64 13.73 -34.94 12.40
CA SER A 64 12.72 -35.99 12.24
C SER A 64 11.38 -35.42 11.79
N ALA A 65 10.98 -34.28 12.34
CA ALA A 65 9.73 -33.62 11.97
C ALA A 65 9.81 -33.03 10.55
N ASP A 66 10.92 -32.41 10.15
CA ASP A 66 11.15 -31.91 8.78
C ASP A 66 11.07 -33.03 7.75
N ALA A 67 11.69 -34.20 8.05
CA ALA A 67 11.64 -35.37 7.19
C ALA A 67 10.23 -35.93 7.03
N VAL A 68 9.47 -36.08 8.13
CA VAL A 68 8.09 -36.59 8.11
C VAL A 68 7.14 -35.62 7.40
N LEU A 69 7.29 -34.30 7.64
CA LEU A 69 6.45 -33.25 7.05
C LEU A 69 6.89 -32.87 5.63
N ARG A 70 7.95 -33.48 5.10
CA ARG A 70 8.56 -33.19 3.79
C ARG A 70 8.86 -31.72 3.59
N LYS A 71 9.34 -31.05 4.63
CA LYS A 71 9.80 -29.65 4.60
C LYS A 71 11.30 -29.59 4.31
N GLY A 72 11.80 -28.46 3.85
CA GLY A 72 13.24 -28.20 3.82
C GLY A 72 13.82 -28.18 5.24
N VAL A 73 15.14 -28.49 5.37
CA VAL A 73 15.85 -28.50 6.66
C VAL A 73 15.78 -27.09 7.31
N THR A 74 15.17 -26.99 8.50
CA THR A 74 14.96 -25.72 9.22
C THR A 74 16.04 -25.38 10.25
N ILE A 75 16.94 -26.30 10.56
CA ILE A 75 18.02 -26.13 11.57
C ILE A 75 18.88 -24.87 11.42
N PRO A 76 19.19 -24.35 10.17
CA PRO A 76 19.99 -23.15 10.02
C PRO A 76 19.40 -21.87 10.67
N ASP A 77 18.16 -21.92 11.14
CA ASP A 77 17.54 -20.83 11.88
C ASP A 77 17.93 -20.78 13.36
N TYR A 78 18.61 -21.81 13.90
CA TYR A 78 19.06 -22.02 15.28
C TYR A 78 17.92 -22.06 16.34
N SER A 79 16.69 -22.02 15.98
CA SER A 79 15.55 -21.97 16.92
C SER A 79 15.38 -23.25 17.76
N CYS A 80 15.73 -24.42 17.17
CA CYS A 80 15.72 -25.66 17.94
C CYS A 80 16.83 -25.68 19.00
N ILE A 81 18.00 -25.10 18.71
CA ILE A 81 19.12 -25.00 19.64
C ILE A 81 18.73 -24.09 20.81
N VAL A 82 18.08 -22.94 20.53
CA VAL A 82 17.55 -22.04 21.58
C VAL A 82 16.54 -22.77 22.44
N THR A 83 15.58 -23.51 21.84
CA THR A 83 14.56 -24.27 22.56
C THR A 83 15.19 -25.33 23.47
N GLY A 84 16.14 -26.09 22.95
CA GLY A 84 16.86 -27.11 23.72
C GLY A 84 17.69 -26.50 24.86
N LEU A 85 18.40 -25.39 24.60
CA LEU A 85 19.23 -24.71 25.61
C LEU A 85 18.35 -24.10 26.72
N VAL A 86 17.30 -23.35 26.39
CA VAL A 86 16.37 -22.79 27.37
C VAL A 86 15.68 -23.90 28.19
N GLY A 87 15.27 -24.99 27.51
CA GLY A 87 14.67 -26.16 28.15
C GLY A 87 15.60 -26.78 29.19
N ALA A 88 16.88 -26.98 28.83
CA ALA A 88 17.88 -27.52 29.74
C ALA A 88 18.16 -26.63 30.98
N LEU A 89 18.24 -25.33 30.77
CA LEU A 89 18.48 -24.34 31.81
C LEU A 89 17.35 -24.25 32.85
N LEU A 90 16.18 -24.74 32.54
CA LEU A 90 15.01 -24.83 33.44
C LEU A 90 14.92 -26.17 34.15
N LEU A 91 15.84 -27.14 33.91
CA LEU A 91 15.85 -28.42 34.58
C LEU A 91 16.58 -28.35 35.92
N PRO A 92 16.16 -29.14 36.93
CA PRO A 92 16.98 -29.41 38.10
C PRO A 92 18.23 -30.24 37.72
N PRO A 93 19.34 -30.09 38.44
CA PRO A 93 20.58 -30.79 38.13
C PRO A 93 20.53 -32.29 38.42
N SER A 94 19.61 -32.75 39.31
CA SER A 94 19.48 -34.16 39.74
C SER A 94 18.70 -35.05 38.78
N VAL A 95 18.04 -34.46 37.72
CA VAL A 95 17.21 -35.23 36.80
C VAL A 95 17.99 -36.21 35.92
N PRO A 96 17.39 -37.37 35.56
CA PRO A 96 18.00 -38.29 34.63
C PRO A 96 18.21 -37.72 33.22
N LEU A 97 19.23 -38.15 32.50
CA LEU A 97 19.64 -37.66 31.15
C LEU A 97 18.58 -37.82 30.04
N TYR A 98 17.54 -38.66 30.25
CA TYR A 98 16.46 -38.82 29.27
C TYR A 98 15.31 -37.78 29.43
N TYR A 99 15.25 -36.99 30.54
CA TYR A 99 14.23 -35.98 30.74
C TYR A 99 14.26 -34.88 29.68
N PRO A 100 15.42 -34.34 29.30
CA PRO A 100 15.52 -33.39 28.17
C PRO A 100 14.91 -33.90 26.87
N VAL A 101 15.06 -35.22 26.61
CA VAL A 101 14.51 -35.82 25.39
C VAL A 101 12.99 -35.81 25.39
N ILE A 102 12.37 -36.17 26.53
CA ILE A 102 10.90 -36.11 26.68
C ILE A 102 10.39 -34.68 26.53
N ALA A 103 11.08 -33.70 27.18
CA ALA A 103 10.70 -32.28 27.07
C ALA A 103 10.78 -31.79 25.64
N ASN A 104 11.86 -32.14 24.88
CA ASN A 104 12.05 -31.69 23.54
C ASN A 104 11.09 -32.33 22.53
N VAL A 105 10.64 -33.56 22.73
CA VAL A 105 9.56 -34.15 21.92
C VAL A 105 8.28 -33.30 22.06
N ALA A 106 7.90 -32.96 23.29
CA ALA A 106 6.72 -32.10 23.52
C ALA A 106 6.92 -30.67 23.02
N ALA A 107 8.10 -30.09 23.21
CA ALA A 107 8.45 -28.73 22.79
C ALA A 107 8.51 -28.58 21.27
N ILE A 108 9.33 -29.44 20.61
CA ILE A 108 9.58 -29.30 19.17
C ILE A 108 8.46 -29.92 18.36
N ILE A 109 8.10 -31.18 18.61
CA ILE A 109 7.06 -31.83 17.82
C ILE A 109 5.69 -31.29 18.21
N GLY A 110 5.37 -31.24 19.51
CA GLY A 110 4.04 -30.86 19.99
C GLY A 110 3.73 -29.37 19.88
N ALA A 111 4.61 -28.48 20.38
CA ALA A 111 4.30 -27.05 20.46
C ALA A 111 4.80 -26.23 19.24
N LYS A 112 5.80 -26.73 18.47
CA LYS A 112 6.38 -25.99 17.34
C LYS A 112 5.96 -26.61 15.99
N MET A 113 6.33 -27.84 15.70
CA MET A 113 6.22 -28.42 14.35
C MET A 113 4.79 -28.76 13.94
N LEU A 114 3.93 -29.23 14.86
CA LEU A 114 2.51 -29.47 14.60
C LEU A 114 1.74 -28.22 14.19
N PHE A 115 2.16 -27.05 14.64
CA PHE A 115 1.57 -25.75 14.26
C PHE A 115 2.18 -25.14 13.00
N GLY A 116 3.22 -25.75 12.41
CA GLY A 116 3.81 -25.35 11.14
C GLY A 116 5.23 -24.82 11.20
N GLY A 117 5.91 -24.84 12.34
CA GLY A 117 7.29 -24.40 12.56
C GLY A 117 7.41 -23.01 13.17
N ILE A 118 8.62 -22.43 13.08
CA ILE A 118 8.90 -21.11 13.64
C ILE A 118 7.90 -20.04 13.13
N GLY A 119 7.43 -19.15 14.01
CA GLY A 119 6.49 -18.09 13.67
C GLY A 119 5.01 -18.50 13.72
N LYS A 120 4.67 -19.79 13.89
CA LYS A 120 3.30 -20.30 13.93
C LYS A 120 2.90 -20.95 15.26
N ASN A 121 3.84 -21.14 16.18
CA ASN A 121 3.59 -21.68 17.51
C ASN A 121 2.74 -20.72 18.36
N ILE A 122 1.73 -21.28 19.04
CA ILE A 122 0.81 -20.51 19.90
C ILE A 122 1.39 -20.38 21.31
N LEU A 123 2.11 -21.38 21.76
CA LEU A 123 2.73 -21.49 23.07
C LEU A 123 4.24 -21.49 22.92
N ASN A 124 4.95 -20.98 23.95
CA ASN A 124 6.42 -21.06 23.97
C ASN A 124 6.85 -22.54 24.05
N PRO A 125 7.65 -23.06 23.08
CA PRO A 125 7.98 -24.47 23.01
C PRO A 125 8.77 -24.98 24.22
N ALA A 126 9.79 -24.25 24.68
CA ALA A 126 10.60 -24.64 25.83
C ALA A 126 9.75 -24.66 27.12
N ALA A 127 8.86 -23.68 27.28
CA ALA A 127 7.91 -23.67 28.40
C ALA A 127 6.97 -24.88 28.38
N THR A 128 6.47 -25.25 27.20
CA THR A 128 5.54 -26.40 27.06
C THR A 128 6.23 -27.72 27.45
N GLY A 129 7.45 -27.95 26.97
CA GLY A 129 8.22 -29.14 27.32
C GLY A 129 8.54 -29.21 28.82
N ASN A 130 8.93 -28.08 29.42
CA ASN A 130 9.23 -28.03 30.84
C ASN A 130 7.99 -28.21 31.72
N LEU A 131 6.85 -27.59 31.38
CA LEU A 131 5.57 -27.79 32.09
C LEU A 131 5.11 -29.24 32.07
N LEU A 132 5.26 -29.94 30.93
CA LEU A 132 4.94 -31.37 30.84
C LEU A 132 5.75 -32.17 31.86
N LEU A 133 7.06 -31.91 31.97
CA LEU A 133 7.89 -32.59 32.98
C LEU A 133 7.47 -32.25 34.41
N LEU A 134 7.15 -31.00 34.70
CA LEU A 134 6.65 -30.54 36.01
C LEU A 134 5.35 -31.22 36.41
N ILE A 135 4.45 -31.49 35.45
CA ILE A 135 3.18 -32.19 35.74
C ILE A 135 3.41 -33.69 35.92
N VAL A 136 4.17 -34.33 35.03
CA VAL A 136 4.33 -35.80 35.00
C VAL A 136 5.31 -36.28 36.05
N PHE A 137 6.39 -35.56 36.28
CA PHE A 137 7.51 -35.97 37.17
C PHE A 137 7.78 -34.94 38.27
N ARG A 138 6.73 -34.40 38.86
CA ARG A 138 6.78 -33.30 39.85
C ARG A 138 7.82 -33.50 40.94
N ALA A 139 7.84 -34.68 41.58
CA ALA A 139 8.80 -34.97 42.69
C ALA A 139 10.27 -34.88 42.30
N ARG A 140 10.62 -35.27 41.06
CA ARG A 140 12.01 -35.17 40.53
C ARG A 140 12.32 -33.77 40.02
N MET A 141 11.34 -33.04 39.55
CA MET A 141 11.48 -31.67 39.04
C MET A 141 11.59 -30.62 40.18
N SER A 142 11.26 -31.02 41.40
CA SER A 142 11.43 -30.22 42.63
C SER A 142 12.63 -30.66 43.46
N ASP A 143 13.49 -31.56 42.95
CA ASP A 143 14.68 -32.04 43.61
C ASP A 143 15.94 -31.33 43.05
N PHE A 144 16.53 -30.44 43.84
CA PHE A 144 17.66 -29.57 43.43
C PHE A 144 19.00 -30.04 43.98
N HIS A 145 19.13 -31.29 44.46
CA HIS A 145 20.39 -31.85 44.97
C HIS A 145 21.42 -31.99 43.82
N GLY A 146 22.71 -31.92 44.18
CA GLY A 146 23.85 -32.23 43.28
C GLY A 146 24.90 -31.14 43.09
N GLY A 147 24.74 -29.98 43.77
CA GLY A 147 25.76 -28.94 43.82
C GLY A 147 26.40 -28.79 45.18
N VAL A 148 27.53 -28.07 45.30
CA VAL A 148 28.22 -27.74 46.56
C VAL A 148 27.79 -26.36 47.00
N PHE A 149 26.73 -26.28 47.80
CA PHE A 149 26.18 -24.98 48.31
C PHE A 149 26.25 -24.93 49.82
N ALA A 150 26.25 -23.71 50.34
CA ALA A 150 26.15 -23.46 51.80
C ALA A 150 24.71 -23.63 52.34
N ALA A 151 23.71 -23.52 51.45
CA ALA A 151 22.27 -23.73 51.73
C ALA A 151 21.82 -25.11 51.29
N GLU A 152 20.99 -25.79 52.08
CA GLU A 152 20.48 -27.12 51.75
C GLU A 152 19.17 -27.08 50.94
N GLU A 153 18.40 -25.97 51.01
CA GLU A 153 17.09 -25.82 50.40
C GLU A 153 17.07 -24.73 49.32
N GLU A 154 16.24 -24.92 48.32
CA GLU A 154 15.98 -23.89 47.27
C GLU A 154 15.32 -22.64 47.93
N PRO A 155 15.68 -21.42 47.50
CA PRO A 155 15.26 -20.18 48.14
C PRO A 155 13.75 -20.01 48.36
N LEU A 156 12.89 -20.47 47.47
CA LEU A 156 11.44 -20.43 47.66
C LEU A 156 10.94 -21.50 48.65
N GLN A 157 11.58 -22.66 48.67
CA GLN A 157 11.26 -23.73 49.62
C GLN A 157 11.73 -23.34 51.01
N ALA A 158 12.92 -22.74 51.12
CA ALA A 158 13.45 -22.18 52.38
C ALA A 158 12.50 -21.11 52.97
N LEU A 159 11.94 -20.26 52.15
CA LEU A 159 10.97 -19.24 52.55
C LEU A 159 9.68 -19.85 53.11
N LEU A 160 9.23 -21.00 52.55
CA LEU A 160 8.04 -21.72 53.02
C LEU A 160 8.31 -22.46 54.34
N SER A 161 9.52 -22.98 54.55
CA SER A 161 9.95 -23.61 55.81
C SER A 161 10.23 -22.59 56.91
N GLY A 162 10.19 -21.28 56.61
CA GLY A 162 10.42 -20.17 57.56
C GLY A 162 11.88 -19.82 57.75
N THR A 163 12.79 -20.37 56.95
CA THR A 163 14.20 -20.01 56.93
C THR A 163 14.45 -18.89 55.89
N LEU A 164 15.25 -17.89 56.28
CA LEU A 164 15.59 -16.78 55.42
C LEU A 164 16.87 -17.08 54.61
N PRO A 165 16.85 -17.22 53.23
CA PRO A 165 18.05 -17.45 52.47
C PRO A 165 19.00 -16.24 52.49
N ASP A 166 20.31 -16.49 52.44
CA ASP A 166 21.30 -15.39 52.34
C ASP A 166 21.13 -14.62 51.01
N LEU A 167 20.90 -13.32 51.14
CA LEU A 167 20.65 -12.44 49.98
C LEU A 167 21.85 -12.39 49.02
N LYS A 168 23.07 -12.40 49.57
CA LYS A 168 24.29 -12.38 48.75
C LYS A 168 24.43 -13.68 47.95
N ALA A 169 24.19 -14.83 48.60
CA ALA A 169 24.20 -16.13 47.96
C ALA A 169 23.14 -16.24 46.85
N LEU A 170 21.92 -15.69 47.10
CA LEU A 170 20.82 -15.64 46.12
C LEU A 170 21.16 -14.82 44.87
N ILE A 171 21.73 -13.62 45.05
CA ILE A 171 22.12 -12.73 43.93
C ILE A 171 23.24 -13.35 43.12
N THR A 172 24.28 -13.89 43.78
CA THR A 172 25.43 -14.50 43.09
C THR A 172 25.18 -15.88 42.54
N GLY A 173 24.13 -16.59 43.00
CA GLY A 173 23.76 -17.92 42.56
C GLY A 173 24.45 -19.05 43.34
N ASN A 174 24.88 -18.83 44.59
CA ASN A 174 25.43 -19.85 45.45
C ASN A 174 24.30 -20.48 46.31
N THR A 175 23.20 -20.84 45.66
CA THR A 175 22.02 -21.49 46.28
C THR A 175 21.53 -22.61 45.38
N PRO A 176 20.94 -23.70 45.95
CA PRO A 176 20.33 -24.74 45.14
C PRO A 176 19.22 -24.19 44.24
N GLY A 177 19.09 -24.76 43.05
CA GLY A 177 18.03 -24.38 42.11
C GLY A 177 18.20 -25.02 40.72
N ARG A 178 17.51 -24.53 39.70
CA ARG A 178 17.61 -25.01 38.32
C ARG A 178 18.92 -24.55 37.71
N ILE A 179 19.41 -25.29 36.72
CA ILE A 179 20.76 -25.10 36.11
C ILE A 179 21.00 -23.66 35.67
N GLY A 180 20.02 -22.97 35.01
CA GLY A 180 20.20 -21.63 34.46
C GLY A 180 19.58 -20.49 35.27
N THR A 181 18.85 -20.79 36.36
CA THR A 181 18.08 -19.77 37.11
C THR A 181 18.72 -19.37 38.44
N GLY A 182 19.85 -20.00 38.84
CA GLY A 182 20.45 -19.81 40.15
C GLY A 182 21.00 -18.40 40.38
N SER A 183 21.59 -17.74 39.38
CA SER A 183 22.26 -16.44 39.56
C SER A 183 21.51 -15.29 38.87
N ALA A 184 21.02 -14.34 39.66
CA ALA A 184 20.41 -13.12 39.12
C ALA A 184 21.41 -12.29 38.31
N VAL A 185 22.68 -12.24 38.71
CA VAL A 185 23.72 -11.50 37.99
C VAL A 185 23.95 -12.03 36.59
N MET A 186 24.02 -13.36 36.41
CA MET A 186 24.25 -13.98 35.09
C MET A 186 23.04 -13.83 34.16
N ILE A 187 21.82 -13.89 34.71
CA ILE A 187 20.58 -13.60 33.98
C ILE A 187 20.58 -12.15 33.50
N LEU A 188 20.86 -11.17 34.37
CA LEU A 188 20.88 -9.75 34.02
C LEU A 188 22.00 -9.42 33.04
N LEU A 189 23.17 -10.06 33.13
CA LEU A 189 24.27 -9.89 32.15
C LEU A 189 23.83 -10.33 30.75
N GLY A 190 23.20 -11.50 30.63
CA GLY A 190 22.65 -11.97 29.34
C GLY A 190 21.53 -11.09 28.83
N ALA A 191 20.64 -10.62 29.71
CA ALA A 191 19.57 -9.70 29.35
C ALA A 191 20.11 -8.34 28.85
N ALA A 192 21.12 -7.78 29.52
CA ALA A 192 21.77 -6.53 29.13
C ALA A 192 22.40 -6.65 27.72
N PHE A 193 23.00 -7.80 27.39
CA PHE A 193 23.51 -8.07 26.04
C PHE A 193 22.38 -8.03 24.99
N LEU A 194 21.22 -8.67 25.25
CA LEU A 194 20.08 -8.67 24.31
C LEU A 194 19.46 -7.29 24.15
N PHE A 195 19.41 -6.47 25.20
CA PHE A 195 18.95 -5.08 25.13
C PHE A 195 19.92 -4.22 24.31
N ALA A 196 21.22 -4.36 24.53
CA ALA A 196 22.24 -3.64 23.77
C ALA A 196 22.25 -4.05 22.27
N ALA A 197 21.92 -5.29 21.99
CA ALA A 197 21.75 -5.79 20.62
C ALA A 197 20.42 -5.37 19.96
N GLY A 198 19.48 -4.77 20.72
CA GLY A 198 18.17 -4.34 20.21
C GLY A 198 17.21 -5.49 19.85
N ILE A 199 17.46 -6.70 20.40
CA ILE A 199 16.69 -7.91 20.08
C ILE A 199 15.46 -8.05 20.99
N VAL A 200 15.56 -7.61 22.23
CA VAL A 200 14.53 -7.78 23.27
C VAL A 200 14.01 -6.44 23.72
N ASP A 201 12.69 -6.35 23.96
CA ASP A 201 12.02 -5.16 24.47
C ASP A 201 12.01 -5.20 26.01
N ILE A 202 12.60 -4.18 26.64
CA ILE A 202 12.63 -4.06 28.10
C ILE A 202 11.24 -3.94 28.74
N LEU A 203 10.23 -3.56 27.95
CA LEU A 203 8.85 -3.28 28.40
C LEU A 203 8.21 -4.52 29.05
N ILE A 204 8.40 -5.70 28.45
CA ILE A 204 7.76 -6.94 28.92
C ILE A 204 8.31 -7.38 30.30
N PRO A 205 9.63 -7.55 30.47
CA PRO A 205 10.19 -7.90 31.80
C PRO A 205 9.86 -6.86 32.87
N LEU A 206 10.02 -5.56 32.51
CA LEU A 206 9.81 -4.48 33.49
C LEU A 206 8.37 -4.45 33.99
N VAL A 207 7.38 -4.50 33.09
CA VAL A 207 5.96 -4.46 33.46
C VAL A 207 5.53 -5.72 34.18
N SER A 208 6.03 -6.91 33.81
CA SER A 208 5.66 -8.16 34.49
C SER A 208 6.24 -8.22 35.90
N ILE A 209 7.50 -7.80 36.10
CA ILE A 209 8.13 -7.70 37.44
C ILE A 209 7.40 -6.67 38.31
N LEU A 210 7.10 -5.49 37.73
CA LEU A 210 6.38 -4.45 38.48
C LEU A 210 4.98 -4.91 38.88
N THR A 211 4.24 -5.55 38.00
CA THR A 211 2.90 -6.08 38.30
C THR A 211 2.94 -7.13 39.37
N PHE A 212 3.88 -8.08 39.29
CA PHE A 212 4.09 -9.08 40.35
C PHE A 212 4.43 -8.43 41.66
N ALA A 213 5.36 -7.46 41.70
CA ALA A 213 5.80 -6.75 42.91
C ALA A 213 4.63 -6.00 43.55
N VAL A 214 3.80 -5.30 42.79
CA VAL A 214 2.62 -4.59 43.32
C VAL A 214 1.60 -5.58 43.90
N LEU A 215 1.27 -6.66 43.20
CA LEU A 215 0.30 -7.65 43.68
C LEU A 215 0.83 -8.40 44.93
N PHE A 216 2.11 -8.72 44.95
CA PHE A 216 2.73 -9.35 46.11
C PHE A 216 2.74 -8.43 47.33
N SER A 217 3.08 -7.14 47.17
CA SER A 217 3.06 -6.15 48.24
C SER A 217 1.66 -5.90 48.82
N LEU A 218 0.63 -5.93 47.99
CA LEU A 218 -0.75 -5.68 48.38
C LEU A 218 -1.44 -6.92 48.96
N PHE A 219 -1.20 -8.10 48.39
CA PHE A 219 -1.96 -9.32 48.67
C PHE A 219 -1.11 -10.52 49.13
N GLY A 220 0.22 -10.38 49.19
CA GLY A 220 1.14 -11.46 49.59
C GLY A 220 1.14 -11.84 51.07
N GLY A 221 0.57 -11.01 51.92
CA GLY A 221 0.45 -11.29 53.36
C GLY A 221 1.71 -10.97 54.19
N GLN A 222 2.84 -10.59 53.56
CA GLN A 222 4.11 -10.27 54.21
C GLN A 222 4.40 -8.74 54.28
N GLY A 223 3.43 -7.93 53.88
CA GLY A 223 3.57 -6.48 53.82
C GLY A 223 4.61 -5.99 52.79
N LEU A 224 5.11 -4.77 52.95
CA LEU A 224 6.11 -4.15 52.05
C LEU A 224 7.55 -4.55 52.42
N SER A 225 7.82 -5.84 52.68
CA SER A 225 9.19 -6.29 52.94
C SER A 225 9.99 -6.45 51.62
N PRO A 226 11.01 -5.61 51.35
CA PRO A 226 11.82 -5.72 50.16
C PRO A 226 12.57 -7.05 50.06
N TYR A 227 12.91 -7.62 51.18
CA TYR A 227 13.63 -8.89 51.21
C TYR A 227 12.79 -10.06 50.72
N TYR A 228 11.58 -10.24 51.24
CA TYR A 228 10.65 -11.28 50.76
C TYR A 228 10.31 -11.09 49.26
N LEU A 229 10.12 -9.86 48.85
CA LEU A 229 9.86 -9.56 47.43
C LEU A 229 11.04 -9.98 46.55
N LEU A 230 12.28 -9.69 46.95
CA LEU A 230 13.47 -10.02 46.19
C LEU A 230 13.66 -11.54 46.06
N VAL A 231 13.47 -12.29 47.14
CA VAL A 231 13.50 -13.75 47.10
C VAL A 231 12.43 -14.31 46.16
N GLN A 232 11.24 -13.74 46.17
CA GLN A 232 10.17 -14.13 45.27
C GLN A 232 10.43 -13.77 43.79
N LEU A 233 11.14 -12.69 43.52
CA LEU A 233 11.49 -12.32 42.13
C LEU A 233 12.60 -13.19 41.55
N ILE A 234 13.64 -13.49 42.36
CA ILE A 234 14.81 -14.25 41.87
C ILE A 234 14.52 -15.76 41.90
N GLY A 235 13.86 -16.28 42.96
CA GLY A 235 13.56 -17.70 43.08
C GLY A 235 12.52 -18.22 42.10
N GLY A 236 12.49 -19.56 41.88
CA GLY A 236 11.51 -20.26 41.05
C GLY A 236 11.55 -19.89 39.56
N GLY A 237 12.66 -19.29 39.09
CA GLY A 237 12.90 -19.03 37.66
C GLY A 237 12.05 -17.91 37.02
N PHE A 238 11.34 -17.07 37.82
CA PHE A 238 10.51 -16.00 37.23
C PHE A 238 11.34 -14.96 36.49
N LEU A 239 12.48 -14.53 37.05
CA LEU A 239 13.38 -13.57 36.41
C LEU A 239 13.91 -14.08 35.06
N PHE A 240 14.36 -15.35 35.03
CA PHE A 240 14.81 -16.00 33.80
C PHE A 240 13.69 -16.05 32.73
N THR A 241 12.49 -16.47 33.12
CA THR A 241 11.34 -16.58 32.25
C THR A 241 10.91 -15.21 31.70
N ALA A 242 10.97 -14.16 32.53
CA ALA A 242 10.60 -12.80 32.10
C ALA A 242 11.56 -12.21 31.06
N PHE A 243 12.86 -12.43 31.19
CA PHE A 243 13.84 -11.87 30.26
C PHE A 243 14.04 -12.71 29.00
N PHE A 244 14.12 -14.04 29.08
CA PHE A 244 14.49 -14.89 27.94
C PHE A 244 13.31 -15.60 27.25
N MET A 245 12.19 -15.81 27.94
CA MET A 245 11.08 -16.57 27.38
C MET A 245 9.86 -15.71 27.05
N ALA A 246 9.53 -14.72 27.88
CA ALA A 246 8.38 -13.86 27.68
C ALA A 246 8.58 -12.84 26.52
N ASN A 247 9.80 -12.71 26.00
CA ASN A 247 10.12 -11.89 24.83
C ASN A 247 10.21 -12.68 23.52
N ASP A 248 9.72 -13.91 23.48
CA ASP A 248 9.65 -14.69 22.23
C ASP A 248 8.71 -14.01 21.23
N TYR A 249 9.23 -13.62 20.06
CA TYR A 249 8.52 -12.88 19.03
C TYR A 249 7.23 -13.55 18.55
N THR A 250 7.17 -14.88 18.62
CA THR A 250 6.05 -15.67 18.08
C THR A 250 4.89 -15.79 19.05
N THR A 251 5.17 -15.71 20.37
CA THR A 251 4.20 -15.94 21.44
C THR A 251 3.87 -14.69 22.25
N THR A 252 4.28 -13.50 21.75
CA THR A 252 4.00 -12.18 22.34
C THR A 252 3.16 -11.32 21.43
N PRO A 253 2.34 -10.37 21.97
CA PRO A 253 1.54 -9.45 21.18
C PRO A 253 2.40 -8.52 20.30
N MET A 254 1.89 -8.18 19.12
CA MET A 254 2.59 -7.29 18.16
C MET A 254 2.57 -5.82 18.59
N SER A 255 1.48 -5.34 19.21
CA SER A 255 1.32 -3.94 19.58
C SER A 255 2.01 -3.60 20.92
N LYS A 256 2.56 -2.38 21.07
CA LYS A 256 3.13 -1.91 22.35
C LYS A 256 2.11 -1.98 23.49
N ARG A 257 0.85 -1.61 23.24
CA ARG A 257 -0.24 -1.73 24.24
C ARG A 257 -0.53 -3.20 24.57
N GLY A 258 -0.53 -4.07 23.56
CA GLY A 258 -0.68 -5.51 23.77
C GLY A 258 0.44 -6.11 24.62
N LYS A 259 1.69 -5.70 24.40
CA LYS A 259 2.84 -6.12 25.22
C LYS A 259 2.67 -5.72 26.69
N VAL A 260 2.15 -4.53 26.97
CA VAL A 260 1.84 -4.10 28.36
C VAL A 260 0.77 -5.00 28.98
N TYR A 261 -0.36 -5.25 28.29
CA TYR A 261 -1.42 -6.13 28.80
C TYR A 261 -0.92 -7.57 29.02
N PHE A 262 -0.14 -8.09 28.08
CA PHE A 262 0.47 -9.40 28.18
C PHE A 262 1.39 -9.50 29.41
N ALA A 263 2.27 -8.53 29.60
CA ALA A 263 3.20 -8.48 30.75
C ALA A 263 2.47 -8.36 32.08
N MET A 264 1.40 -7.56 32.13
CA MET A 264 0.55 -7.47 33.34
C MET A 264 -0.13 -8.81 33.63
N LEU A 265 -0.69 -9.49 32.65
CA LEU A 265 -1.33 -10.79 32.82
C LEU A 265 -0.31 -11.86 33.23
N PHE A 266 0.88 -11.87 32.63
CA PHE A 266 1.95 -12.78 32.99
C PHE A 266 2.36 -12.61 34.46
N GLY A 267 2.67 -11.38 34.88
CA GLY A 267 3.00 -11.10 36.28
C GLY A 267 1.88 -11.47 37.29
N ALA A 268 0.62 -11.21 36.88
CA ALA A 268 -0.55 -11.56 37.72
C ALA A 268 -0.76 -13.07 37.80
N PHE A 269 -0.60 -13.83 36.72
CA PHE A 269 -0.71 -15.30 36.74
C PHE A 269 0.39 -15.93 37.58
N VAL A 270 1.64 -15.46 37.49
CA VAL A 270 2.72 -15.93 38.36
C VAL A 270 2.37 -15.69 39.84
N PHE A 271 1.86 -14.49 40.18
CA PHE A 271 1.44 -14.17 41.54
C PHE A 271 0.31 -15.10 42.02
N MET A 272 -0.74 -15.28 41.20
CA MET A 272 -1.88 -16.13 41.59
C MET A 272 -1.49 -17.59 41.79
N LEU A 273 -0.64 -18.16 40.91
CA LEU A 273 -0.16 -19.52 41.00
C LEU A 273 0.71 -19.72 42.30
N ARG A 274 1.58 -18.76 42.63
CA ARG A 274 2.36 -18.82 43.87
C ARG A 274 1.48 -18.76 45.12
N LYS A 275 0.45 -17.90 45.12
CA LYS A 275 -0.53 -17.84 46.19
C LYS A 275 -1.35 -19.13 46.33
N ALA A 276 -1.54 -19.87 45.24
CA ALA A 276 -2.19 -21.17 45.22
C ALA A 276 -1.21 -22.34 45.51
N SER A 277 0.00 -22.06 46.02
CA SER A 277 1.03 -23.05 46.36
C SER A 277 1.70 -23.79 45.21
N PHE A 278 1.61 -23.24 43.97
CA PHE A 278 2.31 -23.74 42.78
C PHE A 278 3.62 -22.97 42.57
N GLN A 279 4.55 -23.06 43.49
CA GLN A 279 5.77 -22.24 43.50
C GLN A 279 6.68 -22.50 42.29
N GLU A 280 7.01 -23.77 42.03
CA GLU A 280 7.92 -24.21 40.97
C GLU A 280 7.35 -24.08 39.56
N GLU A 281 6.05 -24.32 39.43
CA GLU A 281 5.36 -24.27 38.14
C GLU A 281 4.99 -22.85 37.74
N SER A 282 4.96 -21.91 38.68
CA SER A 282 4.35 -20.59 38.53
C SER A 282 4.87 -19.79 37.35
N ALA A 283 6.19 -19.75 37.13
CA ALA A 283 6.81 -18.96 36.08
C ALA A 283 6.47 -19.50 34.70
N VAL A 284 6.61 -20.81 34.50
CA VAL A 284 6.36 -21.48 33.20
C VAL A 284 4.87 -21.57 32.87
N ALA A 285 4.06 -21.98 33.85
CA ALA A 285 2.61 -22.07 33.70
C ALA A 285 1.96 -20.69 33.51
N GLY A 286 2.42 -19.67 34.26
CA GLY A 286 1.95 -18.30 34.10
C GLY A 286 2.26 -17.73 32.71
N LEU A 287 3.46 -18.01 32.18
CA LEU A 287 3.81 -17.63 30.82
C LEU A 287 2.90 -18.29 29.76
N LEU A 288 2.67 -19.61 29.89
CA LEU A 288 1.82 -20.33 28.93
C LEU A 288 0.35 -19.88 29.00
N ALA A 289 -0.16 -19.55 30.20
CA ALA A 289 -1.48 -18.96 30.37
C ALA A 289 -1.58 -17.58 29.67
N ALA A 290 -0.55 -16.76 29.78
CA ALA A 290 -0.47 -15.47 29.08
C ALA A 290 -0.36 -15.67 27.55
N ASN A 291 0.45 -16.63 27.06
CA ASN A 291 0.55 -16.97 25.63
C ASN A 291 -0.80 -17.40 25.04
N ALA A 292 -1.58 -18.20 25.74
CA ALA A 292 -2.91 -18.62 25.30
C ALA A 292 -3.87 -17.44 25.05
N LEU A 293 -3.66 -16.32 25.74
CA LEU A 293 -4.47 -15.11 25.61
C LEU A 293 -3.95 -14.11 24.56
N VAL A 294 -2.76 -14.32 23.97
CA VAL A 294 -2.16 -13.38 23.01
C VAL A 294 -3.09 -13.02 21.86
N ARG A 295 -3.80 -13.98 21.29
CA ARG A 295 -4.78 -13.72 20.21
C ARG A 295 -5.93 -12.81 20.64
N LEU A 296 -6.38 -12.92 21.91
CA LEU A 296 -7.42 -12.06 22.47
C LEU A 296 -6.87 -10.67 22.78
N ILE A 297 -5.63 -10.61 23.29
CA ILE A 297 -4.92 -9.36 23.56
C ILE A 297 -4.68 -8.60 22.27
N ASP A 298 -4.19 -9.24 21.22
CA ASP A 298 -3.98 -8.62 19.91
C ASP A 298 -5.29 -8.11 19.32
N LYS A 299 -6.37 -8.90 19.37
CA LYS A 299 -7.68 -8.46 18.93
C LYS A 299 -8.20 -7.22 19.67
N ALA A 300 -7.85 -7.07 20.95
CA ALA A 300 -8.25 -5.94 21.79
C ALA A 300 -7.31 -4.72 21.69
N SER A 301 -6.01 -4.94 21.43
CA SER A 301 -4.96 -3.94 21.54
C SER A 301 -4.35 -3.52 20.22
N MET A 302 -4.48 -4.35 19.16
CA MET A 302 -4.09 -3.94 17.82
C MET A 302 -5.00 -2.81 17.36
N THR A 303 -4.39 -1.71 16.95
CA THR A 303 -5.03 -0.79 16.04
C THR A 303 -5.47 -1.63 14.85
N LYS A 304 -6.75 -1.49 14.45
CA LYS A 304 -7.30 -2.25 13.32
C LYS A 304 -6.29 -2.28 12.19
N PRO A 305 -6.02 -3.44 11.56
CA PRO A 305 -5.17 -3.49 10.39
C PRO A 305 -5.68 -2.47 9.39
N PHE A 306 -4.75 -1.78 8.74
CA PHE A 306 -5.07 -0.82 7.69
C PHE A 306 -6.08 -1.48 6.71
N GLY A 307 -7.27 -0.89 6.56
CA GLY A 307 -8.32 -1.39 5.65
C GLY A 307 -9.40 -2.31 6.26
N VAL A 308 -9.34 -2.69 7.55
CA VAL A 308 -10.41 -3.48 8.18
C VAL A 308 -11.40 -2.58 8.94
N VAL A 309 -12.55 -2.32 8.34
CA VAL A 309 -13.69 -1.67 9.02
C VAL A 309 -14.51 -2.74 9.75
N GLN A 310 -14.51 -2.71 11.09
CA GLN A 310 -15.51 -3.47 11.84
C GLN A 310 -16.87 -2.78 11.67
N ALA A 311 -17.83 -3.47 11.06
CA ALA A 311 -19.22 -3.03 11.08
C ALA A 311 -19.62 -2.83 12.55
N LYS A 312 -19.90 -1.59 12.96
CA LYS A 312 -20.50 -1.31 14.25
C LYS A 312 -21.83 -2.04 14.30
N LYS A 313 -21.94 -3.06 15.12
CA LYS A 313 -23.21 -3.72 15.45
C LYS A 313 -24.07 -2.66 16.16
N ILE A 314 -24.91 -1.98 15.40
CA ILE A 314 -25.92 -1.09 15.99
C ILE A 314 -26.92 -2.03 16.66
N ILE A 315 -26.78 -2.19 17.98
CA ILE A 315 -27.83 -2.79 18.80
C ILE A 315 -28.95 -1.75 18.84
N ARG A 316 -29.91 -1.85 17.92
CA ARG A 316 -31.18 -1.17 18.06
C ARG A 316 -31.93 -1.86 19.18
N ILE A 317 -31.88 -1.29 20.38
CA ILE A 317 -32.85 -1.56 21.45
C ILE A 317 -34.16 -0.91 21.02
N GLY A 318 -34.91 -1.61 20.20
CA GLY A 318 -36.27 -1.27 19.84
C GLY A 318 -37.19 -2.28 20.52
N THR A 319 -38.00 -1.81 21.45
CA THR A 319 -39.08 -2.58 22.07
C THR A 319 -39.98 -3.19 20.97
N PRO A 320 -40.35 -4.49 21.05
CA PRO A 320 -41.24 -5.09 20.06
C PRO A 320 -42.64 -4.52 20.26
N LYS A 321 -43.11 -3.72 19.30
CA LYS A 321 -44.55 -3.43 19.20
C LYS A 321 -45.29 -4.72 18.86
N LYS A 322 -46.16 -5.18 19.76
CA LYS A 322 -47.12 -6.28 19.54
C LYS A 322 -47.93 -5.95 18.26
N ARG A 323 -47.86 -6.82 17.27
CA ARG A 323 -48.82 -6.82 16.15
C ARG A 323 -50.15 -7.40 16.64
N PRO A 324 -51.28 -6.86 16.17
CA PRO A 324 -52.62 -7.48 16.45
C PRO A 324 -52.73 -8.80 15.71
N ALA A 325 -53.23 -9.79 16.36
CA ALA A 325 -53.61 -11.07 15.79
C ALA A 325 -54.75 -10.91 14.76
N GLY A 326 -54.52 -11.39 13.52
CA GLY A 326 -55.59 -11.52 12.53
C GLY A 326 -55.30 -10.79 11.19
N SER A 327 -54.31 -11.23 10.41
CA SER A 327 -54.31 -11.02 8.97
C SER A 327 -53.85 -12.30 8.28
N VAL A 328 -54.75 -12.95 7.63
CA VAL A 328 -54.55 -14.07 6.74
C VAL A 328 -53.85 -13.58 5.49
N LEU A 329 -52.73 -14.20 5.12
CA LEU A 329 -52.03 -13.91 3.85
C LEU A 329 -52.89 -14.41 2.68
N THR A 330 -53.12 -13.58 1.68
CA THR A 330 -53.82 -13.94 0.44
C THR A 330 -52.90 -14.74 -0.48
N GLU A 331 -53.48 -15.71 -1.19
CA GLU A 331 -52.82 -16.67 -2.10
C GLU A 331 -51.89 -16.08 -3.18
N LYS A 332 -51.89 -14.79 -3.39
CA LYS A 332 -51.04 -14.13 -4.39
C LYS A 332 -49.61 -13.74 -3.95
N GLU A 333 -49.30 -13.91 -2.67
CA GLU A 333 -47.96 -13.63 -2.14
C GLU A 333 -47.06 -14.85 -1.98
N ALA A 334 -47.58 -16.05 -2.17
CA ALA A 334 -46.88 -17.34 -2.09
C ALA A 334 -46.14 -17.74 -3.38
N GLU A 335 -46.38 -17.08 -4.51
CA GLU A 335 -45.81 -17.47 -5.83
C GLU A 335 -44.49 -16.78 -6.20
N ARG A 336 -43.83 -16.09 -5.30
CA ARG A 336 -42.58 -15.33 -5.62
C ARG A 336 -41.33 -15.84 -4.93
N ILE A 337 -41.24 -17.10 -4.56
CA ILE A 337 -40.01 -17.72 -4.06
C ILE A 337 -39.60 -18.86 -5.01
N PRO A 338 -38.53 -18.78 -5.78
CA PRO A 338 -38.00 -19.89 -6.55
C PRO A 338 -37.42 -20.95 -5.60
N ALA A 339 -37.98 -22.16 -5.62
CA ALA A 339 -37.45 -23.32 -4.94
C ALA A 339 -36.12 -23.75 -5.59
N ALA A 340 -35.02 -23.72 -4.84
CA ALA A 340 -33.81 -24.45 -5.19
C ALA A 340 -34.04 -25.93 -4.96
N GLN A 341 -34.11 -26.69 -6.05
CA GLN A 341 -34.19 -28.16 -5.99
C GLN A 341 -32.82 -28.74 -5.59
N VAL A 342 -32.80 -29.40 -4.46
CA VAL A 342 -31.78 -30.40 -4.09
C VAL A 342 -32.31 -31.74 -4.60
N THR A 343 -31.68 -32.32 -5.61
CA THR A 343 -31.84 -33.73 -5.94
C THR A 343 -30.47 -34.38 -5.86
N GLY A 344 -30.25 -35.16 -4.81
CA GLY A 344 -29.22 -36.20 -4.78
C GLY A 344 -29.64 -37.40 -5.59
N SER A 345 -28.73 -37.96 -6.35
CA SER A 345 -28.77 -39.38 -6.71
C SER A 345 -27.35 -39.90 -6.79
N GLU A 346 -27.11 -40.90 -5.94
CA GLU A 346 -25.97 -41.80 -5.97
C GLU A 346 -25.94 -42.57 -7.31
N THR A 347 -24.74 -42.60 -7.94
CA THR A 347 -24.35 -43.81 -8.69
C THR A 347 -22.83 -43.96 -8.59
N ALA A 348 -22.43 -44.95 -7.83
CA ALA A 348 -21.08 -45.50 -7.77
C ALA A 348 -20.75 -46.16 -9.11
N GLY A 349 -19.73 -45.62 -9.81
CA GLY A 349 -19.09 -46.28 -10.94
C GLY A 349 -17.74 -46.76 -10.51
N THR A 350 -17.63 -48.09 -10.36
CA THR A 350 -16.39 -48.84 -10.15
C THR A 350 -15.45 -48.62 -11.32
N ILE A 351 -14.25 -48.06 -11.01
CA ILE A 351 -13.12 -48.03 -11.95
C ILE A 351 -12.40 -49.37 -11.86
N SER A 352 -12.27 -50.10 -12.97
CA SER A 352 -11.63 -51.41 -13.05
C SER A 352 -10.14 -51.35 -12.79
N ASP A 353 -9.62 -52.37 -12.13
CA ASP A 353 -8.20 -52.55 -11.75
C ASP A 353 -7.19 -52.62 -12.92
N GLU A 354 -7.65 -52.66 -14.16
CA GLU A 354 -6.79 -52.65 -15.35
C GLU A 354 -6.17 -51.30 -15.68
N ALA A 355 -6.77 -50.16 -15.28
CA ALA A 355 -6.23 -48.83 -15.52
C ALA A 355 -5.11 -48.47 -14.52
N LEU A 356 -5.08 -49.09 -13.35
CA LEU A 356 -4.01 -48.86 -12.34
C LEU A 356 -2.71 -49.60 -12.59
N ASN A 357 -2.79 -50.74 -13.33
CA ASN A 357 -1.58 -51.54 -13.65
C ASN A 357 -0.77 -51.05 -14.86
N ALA A 358 -1.37 -50.24 -15.73
CA ALA A 358 -0.68 -49.69 -16.91
C ALA A 358 0.27 -48.52 -16.55
N GLN A 359 0.12 -47.88 -15.37
CA GLN A 359 0.99 -46.83 -14.88
C GLN A 359 2.21 -47.29 -14.08
N ARG A 360 2.27 -48.57 -13.70
CA ARG A 360 3.39 -49.11 -12.87
C ARG A 360 4.56 -49.73 -13.65
N GLN A 361 4.53 -49.72 -14.98
CA GLN A 361 5.58 -50.33 -15.83
C GLN A 361 6.35 -49.32 -16.68
N ARG A 362 6.51 -48.06 -16.29
CA ARG A 362 7.53 -47.21 -16.92
C ARG A 362 8.73 -47.11 -16.02
N ARG A 363 9.85 -47.70 -16.47
CA ARG A 363 11.19 -47.63 -15.88
C ARG A 363 11.61 -46.13 -15.76
N PRO A 364 12.38 -45.76 -14.72
CA PRO A 364 12.96 -44.41 -14.61
C PRO A 364 13.96 -44.19 -15.74
N VAL A 365 13.77 -43.17 -16.53
CA VAL A 365 14.78 -42.64 -17.45
C VAL A 365 15.72 -41.79 -16.60
N GLU A 366 16.97 -42.21 -16.45
CA GLU A 366 18.03 -41.38 -15.89
C GLU A 366 18.21 -40.15 -16.79
N HIS A 367 17.76 -38.97 -16.32
CA HIS A 367 18.18 -37.71 -16.87
C HIS A 367 19.58 -37.39 -16.36
N ARG A 368 20.60 -37.67 -17.17
CA ARG A 368 21.89 -37.02 -17.07
C ARG A 368 21.70 -35.61 -17.57
N GLU A 369 21.84 -34.61 -16.69
CA GLU A 369 22.00 -33.21 -17.10
C GLU A 369 23.30 -33.11 -17.95
N PRO A 370 23.26 -32.48 -19.13
CA PRO A 370 24.49 -32.23 -19.89
C PRO A 370 25.27 -31.13 -19.16
N GLU A 371 26.51 -31.42 -18.79
CA GLU A 371 27.52 -30.44 -18.37
C GLU A 371 27.70 -29.42 -19.49
N ILE A 372 27.19 -28.21 -19.32
CA ILE A 372 27.41 -27.07 -20.20
C ILE A 372 28.82 -26.54 -19.89
N ARG A 373 29.73 -26.67 -20.85
CA ARG A 373 31.11 -26.16 -20.74
C ARG A 373 31.11 -24.64 -20.93
N ASP A 374 32.01 -23.93 -20.27
CA ASP A 374 32.17 -22.49 -20.38
C ASP A 374 32.37 -21.99 -21.84
N SER A 375 32.91 -22.85 -22.73
CA SER A 375 32.98 -22.57 -24.15
C SER A 375 31.64 -22.44 -24.83
N ASP A 376 30.63 -23.20 -24.39
CA ASP A 376 29.28 -23.22 -25.02
C ASP A 376 28.47 -21.97 -24.59
N ILE A 377 28.76 -21.43 -23.39
CA ILE A 377 28.19 -20.16 -22.91
C ILE A 377 28.75 -18.97 -23.71
N THR A 378 30.04 -19.00 -24.02
CA THR A 378 30.70 -17.94 -24.81
C THR A 378 30.20 -17.94 -26.27
N GLU A 379 30.00 -19.13 -26.85
CA GLU A 379 29.45 -19.27 -28.21
C GLU A 379 27.98 -18.82 -28.30
N LEU A 380 27.17 -19.14 -27.30
CA LEU A 380 25.79 -18.64 -27.16
C LEU A 380 25.74 -17.12 -27.00
N GLN A 381 26.64 -16.54 -26.21
CA GLN A 381 26.72 -15.06 -26.05
C GLN A 381 27.17 -14.39 -27.37
N GLU A 382 28.05 -14.97 -28.15
CA GLU A 382 28.44 -14.46 -29.50
C GLU A 382 27.30 -14.59 -30.52
N ILE A 383 26.53 -15.69 -30.48
CA ILE A 383 25.37 -15.88 -31.37
C ILE A 383 24.28 -14.84 -31.04
N VAL A 384 23.96 -14.64 -29.75
CA VAL A 384 22.97 -13.60 -29.30
C VAL A 384 23.48 -12.20 -29.64
N ALA A 385 24.76 -11.90 -29.50
CA ALA A 385 25.33 -10.60 -29.90
C ALA A 385 25.30 -10.39 -31.41
N LYS A 386 25.51 -11.47 -32.20
CA LYS A 386 25.45 -11.45 -33.67
C LYS A 386 24.00 -11.28 -34.18
N GLU A 387 23.05 -11.92 -33.53
CA GLU A 387 21.62 -11.72 -33.87
C GLU A 387 21.13 -10.34 -33.46
N ARG A 388 21.54 -9.79 -32.29
CA ARG A 388 21.29 -8.39 -31.90
C ARG A 388 21.87 -7.39 -32.90
N ARG A 389 23.10 -7.64 -33.41
CA ARG A 389 23.72 -6.81 -34.47
C ARG A 389 23.01 -6.95 -35.82
N ARG A 390 22.49 -8.13 -36.18
CA ARG A 390 21.66 -8.35 -37.37
C ARG A 390 20.28 -7.69 -37.24
N GLY A 391 19.64 -7.81 -36.09
CA GLY A 391 18.38 -7.11 -35.79
C GLY A 391 18.51 -5.59 -35.88
N ASN A 392 19.57 -5.01 -35.29
CA ASN A 392 19.86 -3.59 -35.37
C ASN A 392 20.23 -3.11 -36.79
N LYS A 393 20.90 -3.94 -37.60
CA LYS A 393 21.22 -3.62 -39.00
C LYS A 393 19.99 -3.70 -39.91
N ALA A 394 19.08 -4.66 -39.63
CA ALA A 394 17.78 -4.77 -40.32
C ALA A 394 16.83 -3.61 -39.94
N ALA A 395 16.81 -3.20 -38.67
CA ALA A 395 16.09 -2.03 -38.20
C ALA A 395 16.65 -0.72 -38.81
N ARG A 396 17.98 -0.57 -38.92
CA ARG A 396 18.60 0.58 -39.59
C ARG A 396 18.34 0.62 -41.10
N LYS A 397 18.26 -0.53 -41.79
CA LYS A 397 17.97 -0.62 -43.23
C LYS A 397 16.49 -0.36 -43.52
N ARG A 398 15.59 -0.62 -42.59
CA ARG A 398 14.15 -0.22 -42.68
C ARG A 398 13.92 1.27 -42.44
N ARG A 399 14.85 1.99 -41.78
CA ARG A 399 14.77 3.44 -41.48
C ARG A 399 15.08 4.35 -42.68
N GLY A 400 15.57 3.83 -43.79
CA GLY A 400 16.00 4.61 -44.97
C GLY A 400 14.97 4.86 -46.03
N GLY A 401 13.65 4.63 -45.81
CA GLY A 401 12.66 4.76 -46.88
C GLY A 401 11.21 4.67 -46.43
N GLN A 402 10.88 4.78 -45.13
CA GLN A 402 9.50 4.82 -44.70
C GLN A 402 8.97 6.25 -44.75
N THR A 403 8.03 6.52 -45.61
CA THR A 403 7.06 7.61 -45.52
C THR A 403 6.49 7.57 -44.08
N ARG A 404 6.63 8.67 -43.34
CA ARG A 404 6.14 8.78 -41.96
C ARG A 404 4.64 8.48 -41.98
N MET A 405 4.20 7.41 -41.29
CA MET A 405 2.79 7.03 -41.26
C MET A 405 1.99 8.14 -40.58
N GLU A 406 1.04 8.73 -41.25
CA GLU A 406 0.18 9.78 -40.71
C GLU A 406 -0.81 9.14 -39.71
N VAL A 407 -0.81 9.61 -38.48
CA VAL A 407 -1.74 9.17 -37.44
C VAL A 407 -2.98 10.05 -37.51
N MET A 408 -4.08 9.45 -37.94
CA MET A 408 -5.39 10.10 -37.99
C MET A 408 -6.18 9.77 -36.72
N TYR A 409 -7.29 10.47 -36.50
CA TYR A 409 -8.15 10.32 -35.33
C TYR A 409 -9.57 10.01 -35.71
N LYS A 410 -10.19 9.00 -35.09
CA LYS A 410 -11.57 8.55 -35.35
C LYS A 410 -12.42 8.61 -34.09
N SER A 411 -13.76 8.66 -34.27
CA SER A 411 -14.71 8.60 -33.15
C SER A 411 -14.76 7.20 -32.54
N THR A 412 -14.99 7.14 -31.22
CA THR A 412 -15.26 5.89 -30.50
C THR A 412 -16.68 5.35 -30.73
N ARG A 413 -17.60 6.11 -31.35
CA ARG A 413 -19.03 5.73 -31.49
C ARG A 413 -19.52 5.55 -32.91
N SER A 414 -18.75 5.94 -33.92
CA SER A 414 -19.09 5.76 -35.31
C SER A 414 -17.85 5.48 -36.17
N ASP A 415 -18.11 4.97 -37.40
CA ASP A 415 -17.10 4.76 -38.44
C ASP A 415 -16.95 6.00 -39.35
N ALA A 416 -17.20 7.21 -38.81
CA ALA A 416 -16.97 8.45 -39.54
C ALA A 416 -15.51 8.56 -40.00
N ALA A 417 -15.31 9.27 -41.12
CA ALA A 417 -13.99 9.45 -41.73
C ALA A 417 -12.99 10.03 -40.68
N PRO A 418 -11.79 9.44 -40.56
CA PRO A 418 -10.76 9.95 -39.65
C PRO A 418 -10.34 11.38 -40.03
N ILE A 419 -10.00 12.16 -38.99
CA ILE A 419 -9.53 13.55 -39.09
C ILE A 419 -8.09 13.70 -38.60
N THR A 420 -7.44 14.80 -38.93
CA THR A 420 -6.07 15.09 -38.43
C THR A 420 -6.04 15.35 -36.94
N ALA A 421 -4.87 15.25 -36.29
CA ALA A 421 -4.71 15.54 -34.90
C ALA A 421 -5.10 16.98 -34.52
N SER A 422 -4.69 17.96 -35.36
CA SER A 422 -5.06 19.37 -35.19
C SER A 422 -6.57 19.58 -35.25
N ALA A 423 -7.26 18.97 -36.18
CA ALA A 423 -8.72 19.04 -36.28
C ALA A 423 -9.41 18.38 -35.07
N ALA A 424 -8.91 17.24 -34.61
CA ALA A 424 -9.45 16.57 -33.42
C ALA A 424 -9.27 17.39 -32.12
N ILE A 425 -8.12 18.08 -31.98
CA ILE A 425 -7.85 18.99 -30.84
C ILE A 425 -8.80 20.19 -30.86
N LEU A 426 -9.02 20.81 -32.01
CA LEU A 426 -9.95 21.94 -32.16
C LEU A 426 -11.39 21.54 -31.85
N LYS A 427 -11.82 20.40 -32.39
CA LYS A 427 -13.18 19.91 -32.23
C LYS A 427 -13.44 19.42 -30.79
N GLY A 428 -12.45 18.78 -30.17
CA GLY A 428 -12.48 18.28 -28.81
C GLY A 428 -13.38 17.07 -28.59
N LEU A 429 -14.54 17.00 -29.28
CA LEU A 429 -15.53 15.93 -29.23
C LEU A 429 -16.04 15.65 -30.65
N ALA A 430 -16.33 14.40 -30.97
CA ALA A 430 -16.94 14.05 -32.28
C ALA A 430 -18.42 14.45 -32.32
N ASP A 431 -18.96 14.61 -33.55
CA ASP A 431 -20.36 15.06 -33.77
C ASP A 431 -21.38 14.07 -33.21
N ASP A 432 -21.04 12.78 -33.17
CA ASP A 432 -21.84 11.70 -32.58
C ASP A 432 -21.73 11.61 -31.04
N GLY A 433 -21.00 12.55 -30.42
CA GLY A 433 -20.72 12.55 -28.99
C GLY A 433 -19.66 11.55 -28.54
N GLY A 434 -19.00 10.87 -29.50
CA GLY A 434 -17.87 9.98 -29.22
C GLY A 434 -16.57 10.72 -28.97
N LEU A 435 -15.60 10.03 -28.40
CA LEU A 435 -14.28 10.57 -28.11
C LEU A 435 -13.31 10.26 -29.25
N PHE A 436 -12.36 11.18 -29.51
CA PHE A 436 -11.34 10.91 -30.51
C PHE A 436 -10.26 9.98 -29.98
N VAL A 437 -9.91 8.93 -30.76
CA VAL A 437 -8.80 8.01 -30.53
C VAL A 437 -7.90 7.96 -31.76
N PRO A 438 -6.58 7.75 -31.64
CA PRO A 438 -5.70 7.58 -32.78
C PRO A 438 -6.03 6.28 -33.51
N THR A 439 -5.98 6.31 -34.83
CA THR A 439 -6.20 5.11 -35.69
C THR A 439 -5.16 4.02 -35.47
N VAL A 440 -3.98 4.40 -34.96
CA VAL A 440 -2.88 3.52 -34.58
C VAL A 440 -2.10 4.18 -33.46
N VAL A 441 -1.68 3.41 -32.47
CA VAL A 441 -0.74 3.85 -31.43
C VAL A 441 0.68 3.46 -31.88
N PRO A 442 1.52 4.42 -32.30
CA PRO A 442 2.86 4.11 -32.80
C PRO A 442 3.80 3.73 -31.64
N ALA A 443 4.73 2.80 -31.92
CA ALA A 443 5.80 2.49 -30.98
C ALA A 443 6.81 3.65 -30.88
N LEU A 444 7.47 3.79 -29.73
CA LEU A 444 8.58 4.71 -29.52
C LEU A 444 9.69 4.43 -30.55
N ASP A 445 10.19 5.47 -31.22
CA ASP A 445 11.24 5.39 -32.23
C ASP A 445 12.67 5.62 -31.70
N ARG A 446 12.78 5.89 -30.40
CA ARG A 446 14.04 6.03 -29.65
C ARG A 446 14.21 4.87 -28.69
N SER A 447 15.48 4.49 -28.42
CA SER A 447 15.75 3.55 -27.34
C SER A 447 15.53 4.19 -25.97
N PHE A 448 15.31 3.36 -24.94
CA PHE A 448 15.12 3.89 -23.58
C PHE A 448 16.36 4.59 -23.05
N GLU A 449 17.55 4.16 -23.44
CA GLU A 449 18.83 4.77 -23.08
C GLU A 449 18.99 6.18 -23.72
N GLU A 450 18.58 6.34 -25.00
CA GLU A 450 18.57 7.65 -25.67
C GLU A 450 17.61 8.58 -24.94
N LEU A 451 16.36 8.13 -24.67
CA LEU A 451 15.37 8.93 -23.92
C LEU A 451 15.83 9.23 -22.49
N ALA A 452 16.57 8.32 -21.84
CA ALA A 452 17.12 8.55 -20.51
C ALA A 452 18.17 9.66 -20.45
N GLY A 453 18.87 9.93 -21.57
CA GLY A 453 19.79 11.05 -21.70
C GLY A 453 19.12 12.42 -21.83
N MET A 454 17.85 12.47 -22.23
CA MET A 454 17.10 13.69 -22.57
C MET A 454 16.53 14.40 -21.34
N ASN A 455 16.23 15.70 -21.48
CA ASN A 455 15.40 16.45 -20.52
C ASN A 455 13.91 16.26 -20.81
N TYR A 456 13.01 16.81 -19.93
CA TYR A 456 11.56 16.62 -20.06
C TYR A 456 11.00 17.13 -21.39
N LYS A 457 11.42 18.32 -21.88
CA LYS A 457 10.95 18.90 -23.13
C LYS A 457 11.36 18.07 -24.36
N GLU A 458 12.56 17.50 -24.32
CA GLU A 458 13.06 16.61 -25.37
C GLU A 458 12.26 15.32 -25.41
N VAL A 459 11.99 14.70 -24.25
CA VAL A 459 11.12 13.52 -24.17
C VAL A 459 9.71 13.85 -24.65
N ALA A 460 9.17 15.02 -24.25
CA ALA A 460 7.85 15.48 -24.69
C ALA A 460 7.76 15.57 -26.23
N TYR A 461 8.79 16.13 -26.86
CA TYR A 461 8.85 16.19 -28.33
C TYR A 461 8.90 14.79 -28.95
N GLU A 462 9.77 13.91 -28.46
CA GLU A 462 9.94 12.55 -29.02
C GLU A 462 8.66 11.72 -28.90
N VAL A 463 7.88 11.89 -27.83
CA VAL A 463 6.60 11.19 -27.65
C VAL A 463 5.50 11.82 -28.49
N MET A 464 5.31 13.15 -28.38
CA MET A 464 4.16 13.82 -29.00
C MET A 464 4.27 13.86 -30.54
N LYS A 465 5.47 13.96 -31.12
CA LYS A 465 5.66 13.90 -32.59
C LYS A 465 5.12 12.62 -33.24
N LEU A 466 5.05 11.52 -32.47
CA LEU A 466 4.58 10.22 -32.96
C LEU A 466 3.06 10.17 -33.13
N VAL A 467 2.32 10.94 -32.33
CA VAL A 467 0.85 10.95 -32.32
C VAL A 467 0.25 12.25 -32.88
N LEU A 468 0.98 13.37 -32.85
CA LEU A 468 0.57 14.64 -33.45
C LEU A 468 1.32 14.85 -34.79
N THR A 469 1.08 13.96 -35.74
CA THR A 469 1.91 13.83 -36.97
C THR A 469 1.73 14.96 -37.95
N ASP A 470 0.63 15.68 -37.92
CA ASP A 470 0.35 16.85 -38.75
C ASP A 470 0.97 18.16 -38.21
N PHE A 471 1.53 18.15 -36.98
CA PHE A 471 2.31 19.28 -36.48
C PHE A 471 3.75 19.19 -36.97
N THR A 472 4.30 20.32 -37.44
CA THR A 472 5.73 20.40 -37.78
C THR A 472 6.62 20.35 -36.52
N GLN A 473 7.91 20.10 -36.71
CA GLN A 473 8.86 20.11 -35.60
C GLN A 473 8.90 21.46 -34.90
N GLU A 474 8.91 22.56 -35.64
CA GLU A 474 8.97 23.92 -35.14
C GLU A 474 7.70 24.28 -34.34
N GLU A 475 6.53 23.93 -34.87
CA GLU A 475 5.23 24.16 -34.21
C GLU A 475 5.16 23.40 -32.89
N LEU A 476 5.51 22.10 -32.89
CA LEU A 476 5.39 21.27 -31.70
C LEU A 476 6.43 21.68 -30.62
N ARG A 477 7.69 21.95 -31.01
CA ARG A 477 8.70 22.47 -30.08
C ARG A 477 8.31 23.82 -29.53
N GLY A 478 7.77 24.71 -30.36
CA GLY A 478 7.26 26.01 -29.91
C GLY A 478 6.12 25.90 -28.90
N CYS A 479 5.22 24.93 -29.04
CA CYS A 479 4.19 24.63 -28.05
C CYS A 479 4.78 24.11 -26.72
N ILE A 480 5.74 23.17 -26.81
CA ILE A 480 6.42 22.56 -25.65
C ILE A 480 7.23 23.61 -24.87
N ASP A 481 7.97 24.45 -25.56
CA ASP A 481 8.82 25.48 -24.91
C ASP A 481 8.00 26.53 -24.16
N LYS A 482 6.85 26.92 -24.70
CA LYS A 482 5.93 27.86 -24.03
C LYS A 482 5.22 27.22 -22.84
N ALA A 483 4.97 25.90 -22.88
CA ALA A 483 4.22 25.19 -21.88
C ALA A 483 5.06 24.81 -20.64
N TYR A 484 6.29 24.37 -20.85
CA TYR A 484 7.15 23.79 -19.80
C TYR A 484 8.41 24.65 -19.60
N GLY A 485 8.28 25.71 -18.84
CA GLY A 485 9.33 26.68 -18.60
C GLY A 485 9.39 27.19 -17.17
N GLU A 486 9.56 28.47 -17.00
CA GLU A 486 9.65 29.16 -15.69
C GLU A 486 8.34 29.17 -14.90
N ASN A 487 7.24 28.78 -15.52
CA ASN A 487 5.94 28.56 -14.88
C ASN A 487 5.91 27.28 -14.02
N PHE A 488 6.94 26.43 -14.10
CA PHE A 488 7.16 25.30 -13.17
C PHE A 488 8.24 25.64 -12.16
N ASP A 489 8.07 25.29 -10.90
CA ASP A 489 9.01 25.58 -9.81
C ASP A 489 10.28 24.71 -9.85
N THR A 490 10.35 23.75 -10.74
CA THR A 490 11.52 22.88 -10.96
C THR A 490 11.78 22.63 -12.44
N ALA A 491 13.06 22.72 -12.84
CA ALA A 491 13.50 22.40 -14.20
C ALA A 491 13.28 20.93 -14.60
N LYS A 492 13.02 20.03 -13.61
CA LYS A 492 12.72 18.63 -13.88
C LYS A 492 11.27 18.41 -14.34
N ILE A 493 10.41 19.38 -14.20
CA ILE A 493 8.97 19.41 -14.50
C ILE A 493 8.18 18.33 -13.72
N ALA A 494 8.56 17.06 -13.80
CA ALA A 494 7.98 15.93 -13.08
C ALA A 494 9.09 15.13 -12.36
N PRO A 495 9.58 15.61 -11.21
CA PRO A 495 10.60 14.91 -10.44
C PRO A 495 10.06 13.62 -9.83
N ILE A 496 10.97 12.66 -9.62
CA ILE A 496 10.64 11.38 -8.97
C ILE A 496 11.36 11.35 -7.63
N LYS A 497 10.60 11.09 -6.56
CA LYS A 497 11.10 10.89 -5.20
C LYS A 497 11.10 9.41 -4.85
N ASP A 498 12.25 8.92 -4.41
CA ASP A 498 12.39 7.57 -3.88
C ASP A 498 12.08 7.58 -2.37
N LYS A 499 11.12 6.80 -1.95
CA LYS A 499 10.74 6.59 -0.56
C LYS A 499 10.81 5.10 -0.23
N SER A 500 12.00 4.66 0.16
CA SER A 500 12.29 3.27 0.52
C SER A 500 11.95 2.25 -0.58
N GLY A 501 12.23 2.58 -1.85
CA GLY A 501 12.01 1.72 -3.01
C GLY A 501 10.63 1.86 -3.69
N THR A 502 9.72 2.65 -3.12
CA THR A 502 8.52 3.13 -3.80
C THR A 502 8.80 4.50 -4.38
N TYR A 503 8.43 4.70 -5.65
CA TYR A 503 8.75 5.93 -6.37
C TYR A 503 7.51 6.80 -6.50
N PHE A 504 7.60 8.06 -6.07
CA PHE A 504 6.53 9.05 -6.19
C PHE A 504 6.87 10.01 -7.32
N MET A 505 6.06 10.00 -8.38
CA MET A 505 6.18 10.93 -9.49
C MET A 505 5.36 12.19 -9.19
N GLU A 506 6.03 13.27 -8.83
CA GLU A 506 5.40 14.54 -8.46
C GLU A 506 4.99 15.32 -9.71
N LEU A 507 3.69 15.43 -9.97
CA LEU A 507 3.11 16.14 -11.12
C LEU A 507 2.55 17.53 -10.77
N PHE A 508 2.85 18.03 -9.59
CA PHE A 508 2.26 19.23 -9.01
C PHE A 508 3.22 20.44 -8.93
N HIS A 509 4.22 20.49 -9.78
CA HIS A 509 5.20 21.57 -9.81
C HIS A 509 4.82 22.74 -10.74
N GLY A 510 3.65 22.68 -11.36
CA GLY A 510 3.12 23.73 -12.22
C GLY A 510 2.38 24.85 -11.44
N PRO A 511 1.89 25.87 -12.19
CA PRO A 511 1.34 27.11 -11.60
C PRO A 511 0.08 26.91 -10.75
N THR A 512 -0.59 25.77 -10.81
CA THR A 512 -1.76 25.49 -9.99
C THR A 512 -1.55 24.32 -9.03
N ILE A 513 -0.31 23.87 -8.91
CA ILE A 513 0.14 22.82 -8.00
C ILE A 513 -0.69 21.52 -8.10
N ALA A 514 -1.07 21.14 -9.34
CA ALA A 514 -1.78 19.90 -9.64
C ALA A 514 -1.37 19.34 -11.01
N PHE A 515 -1.49 18.02 -11.22
CA PHE A 515 -1.12 17.31 -12.46
C PHE A 515 -1.81 17.88 -13.72
N LYS A 516 -2.93 18.54 -13.53
CA LYS A 516 -3.71 19.14 -14.64
C LYS A 516 -2.90 20.18 -15.41
N ASP A 517 -1.90 20.80 -14.76
CA ASP A 517 -0.97 21.72 -15.41
C ASP A 517 -0.17 21.04 -16.51
N MET A 518 0.20 19.76 -16.35
CA MET A 518 0.98 19.00 -17.33
C MET A 518 0.32 18.99 -18.72
N ALA A 519 -1.00 19.07 -18.78
CA ALA A 519 -1.73 19.09 -20.02
C ALA A 519 -2.33 20.49 -20.35
N LEU A 520 -2.77 21.26 -19.34
CA LEU A 520 -3.46 22.54 -19.55
C LEU A 520 -2.51 23.70 -19.81
N GLN A 521 -1.22 23.57 -19.51
CA GLN A 521 -0.23 24.58 -19.92
C GLN A 521 0.12 24.47 -21.44
N ILE A 522 0.05 23.27 -22.02
CA ILE A 522 0.35 23.10 -23.45
C ILE A 522 -0.90 23.18 -24.33
N LEU A 523 -2.08 22.81 -23.86
CA LEU A 523 -3.31 22.76 -24.65
C LEU A 523 -3.62 24.06 -25.40
N PRO A 524 -3.53 25.27 -24.79
CA PRO A 524 -3.80 26.51 -25.50
C PRO A 524 -2.90 26.73 -26.70
N HIS A 525 -1.63 26.37 -26.59
CA HIS A 525 -0.64 26.49 -27.66
C HIS A 525 -0.89 25.48 -28.78
N LEU A 526 -1.29 24.25 -28.43
CA LEU A 526 -1.71 23.25 -29.42
C LEU A 526 -2.99 23.72 -30.14
N MET A 527 -3.96 24.28 -29.43
CA MET A 527 -5.22 24.76 -30.02
C MET A 527 -4.99 25.97 -30.94
N THR A 528 -4.21 26.95 -30.54
CA THR A 528 -3.94 28.11 -31.39
C THR A 528 -3.11 27.75 -32.62
N THR A 529 -2.18 26.80 -32.50
CA THR A 529 -1.45 26.25 -33.65
C THR A 529 -2.38 25.46 -34.57
N ALA A 530 -3.26 24.63 -33.99
CA ALA A 530 -4.27 23.86 -34.72
C ALA A 530 -5.26 24.79 -35.46
N ALA A 531 -5.70 25.90 -34.84
CA ALA A 531 -6.55 26.90 -35.48
C ALA A 531 -5.90 27.46 -36.75
N LYS A 532 -4.64 27.87 -36.68
CA LYS A 532 -3.88 28.37 -37.84
C LYS A 532 -3.76 27.33 -38.94
N LYS A 533 -3.49 26.08 -38.58
CA LYS A 533 -3.39 24.95 -39.54
C LYS A 533 -4.70 24.64 -40.24
N ASN A 534 -5.79 24.79 -39.56
CA ASN A 534 -7.15 24.53 -40.12
C ASN A 534 -7.82 25.80 -40.65
N HIS A 535 -7.03 26.89 -40.85
CA HIS A 535 -7.53 28.17 -41.40
C HIS A 535 -8.74 28.74 -40.64
N LEU A 536 -8.75 28.60 -39.30
CA LEU A 536 -9.81 29.11 -38.48
C LEU A 536 -9.53 30.59 -38.12
N ASP A 537 -10.31 31.49 -38.71
CA ASP A 537 -10.19 32.96 -38.48
C ASP A 537 -10.97 33.47 -37.27
N ARG A 538 -11.49 32.56 -36.44
CA ARG A 538 -12.31 32.89 -35.25
C ARG A 538 -11.48 32.68 -33.98
N LYS A 539 -11.77 33.52 -32.94
CA LYS A 539 -11.18 33.34 -31.61
C LYS A 539 -11.83 32.16 -30.90
N ILE A 540 -11.01 31.37 -30.24
CA ILE A 540 -11.45 30.20 -29.49
C ILE A 540 -11.99 30.62 -28.11
N VAL A 541 -13.22 30.24 -27.81
CA VAL A 541 -13.84 30.48 -26.49
C VAL A 541 -13.95 29.17 -25.73
N ILE A 542 -13.25 29.08 -24.62
CA ILE A 542 -13.31 27.95 -23.70
C ILE A 542 -14.39 28.25 -22.65
N LEU A 543 -15.37 27.37 -22.54
CA LEU A 543 -16.39 27.41 -21.53
C LEU A 543 -16.28 26.18 -20.65
N THR A 544 -16.15 26.37 -19.34
CA THR A 544 -16.00 25.24 -18.41
C THR A 544 -16.69 25.48 -17.07
N ALA A 545 -17.23 24.41 -16.51
CA ALA A 545 -17.63 24.34 -15.11
C ALA A 545 -16.57 23.59 -14.31
N THR A 546 -16.34 23.98 -13.08
CA THR A 546 -15.30 23.39 -12.23
C THR A 546 -15.74 23.25 -10.79
N SER A 547 -15.29 22.18 -10.13
CA SER A 547 -15.27 22.00 -8.67
C SER A 547 -13.98 22.54 -8.02
N GLY A 548 -13.12 23.27 -8.79
CA GLY A 548 -11.89 23.90 -8.30
C GLY A 548 -10.70 23.70 -9.26
N ASP A 549 -10.08 22.53 -9.29
CA ASP A 549 -8.79 22.27 -9.92
C ASP A 549 -8.73 22.47 -11.43
N THR A 550 -9.68 21.89 -12.17
CA THR A 550 -9.65 21.93 -13.64
C THR A 550 -9.85 23.35 -14.16
N GLY A 551 -10.81 24.09 -13.58
CA GLY A 551 -11.05 25.47 -13.97
C GLY A 551 -9.88 26.38 -13.70
N LYS A 552 -9.24 26.25 -12.53
CA LYS A 552 -8.04 27.03 -12.21
C LYS A 552 -6.87 26.70 -13.15
N ALA A 553 -6.62 25.42 -13.42
CA ALA A 553 -5.53 25.03 -14.33
C ALA A 553 -5.79 25.49 -15.77
N ALA A 554 -7.07 25.46 -16.23
CA ALA A 554 -7.45 26.00 -17.52
C ALA A 554 -7.29 27.53 -17.55
N LEU A 555 -7.72 28.25 -16.53
CA LEU A 555 -7.52 29.70 -16.41
C LEU A 555 -6.03 30.07 -16.51
N ALA A 556 -5.17 29.41 -15.74
CA ALA A 556 -3.74 29.68 -15.73
C ALA A 556 -3.08 29.36 -17.09
N GLY A 557 -3.51 28.28 -17.78
CA GLY A 557 -2.98 27.91 -19.09
C GLY A 557 -3.41 28.85 -20.21
N PHE A 558 -4.66 29.32 -20.21
CA PHE A 558 -5.21 30.19 -21.27
C PHE A 558 -4.95 31.68 -21.02
N ALA A 559 -4.56 32.08 -19.78
CA ALA A 559 -4.34 33.48 -19.44
C ALA A 559 -3.28 34.11 -20.36
N GLY A 560 -3.63 35.24 -20.99
CA GLY A 560 -2.74 35.97 -21.90
C GLY A 560 -2.43 35.29 -23.23
N VAL A 561 -3.02 34.12 -23.53
CA VAL A 561 -2.81 33.43 -24.82
C VAL A 561 -3.62 34.13 -25.91
N PRO A 562 -2.97 34.65 -26.99
CA PRO A 562 -3.66 35.31 -28.08
C PRO A 562 -4.74 34.44 -28.73
N ASP A 563 -5.75 35.09 -29.29
CA ASP A 563 -6.87 34.45 -30.02
C ASP A 563 -7.68 33.44 -29.18
N THR A 564 -7.60 33.53 -27.86
CA THR A 564 -8.41 32.74 -26.95
C THR A 564 -9.15 33.58 -25.93
N LYS A 565 -10.30 33.10 -25.48
CA LYS A 565 -11.04 33.60 -24.31
C LYS A 565 -11.46 32.40 -23.45
N ILE A 566 -11.49 32.58 -22.13
CA ILE A 566 -11.92 31.51 -21.20
C ILE A 566 -12.91 32.06 -20.18
N VAL A 567 -14.02 31.34 -20.04
CA VAL A 567 -15.05 31.58 -19.03
C VAL A 567 -15.19 30.35 -18.15
N VAL A 568 -15.04 30.57 -16.83
CA VAL A 568 -15.10 29.48 -15.83
C VAL A 568 -16.25 29.77 -14.88
N PHE A 569 -17.18 28.82 -14.76
CA PHE A 569 -18.21 28.78 -13.75
C PHE A 569 -17.81 27.87 -12.60
N TYR A 570 -18.02 28.32 -11.37
CA TYR A 570 -17.81 27.51 -10.18
C TYR A 570 -18.97 27.70 -9.18
N PRO A 571 -19.33 26.66 -8.38
CA PRO A 571 -20.35 26.79 -7.36
C PRO A 571 -19.86 27.73 -6.26
N LYS A 572 -20.68 28.75 -5.90
CA LYS A 572 -20.32 29.84 -4.98
C LYS A 572 -19.75 29.33 -3.64
N ASP A 573 -20.32 28.25 -3.10
CA ASP A 573 -19.99 27.66 -1.80
C ASP A 573 -19.42 26.23 -1.90
N GLY A 574 -18.99 25.79 -3.10
CA GLY A 574 -18.59 24.39 -3.37
C GLY A 574 -17.12 24.19 -3.71
N VAL A 575 -16.22 25.13 -3.38
CA VAL A 575 -14.77 25.03 -3.61
C VAL A 575 -14.00 25.48 -2.37
N SER A 576 -12.78 24.96 -2.14
CA SER A 576 -11.96 25.40 -1.00
C SER A 576 -11.59 26.89 -1.12
N ALA A 577 -11.26 27.53 0.01
CA ALA A 577 -10.90 28.95 0.03
C ALA A 577 -9.66 29.22 -0.81
N ILE A 578 -8.61 28.38 -0.77
CA ILE A 578 -7.44 28.51 -1.64
C ILE A 578 -7.82 28.36 -3.12
N GLN A 579 -8.63 27.36 -3.49
CA GLN A 579 -9.06 27.20 -4.89
C GLN A 579 -9.88 28.40 -5.38
N LYS A 580 -10.80 28.92 -4.55
CA LYS A 580 -11.57 30.12 -4.85
C LYS A 580 -10.65 31.33 -5.03
N CYS A 581 -9.74 31.54 -4.09
CA CYS A 581 -8.79 32.66 -4.14
C CYS A 581 -7.94 32.57 -5.41
N GLN A 582 -7.40 31.40 -5.73
CA GLN A 582 -6.65 31.18 -6.97
C GLN A 582 -7.42 31.54 -8.25
N MET A 583 -8.74 31.30 -8.30
CA MET A 583 -9.57 31.62 -9.46
C MET A 583 -9.91 33.11 -9.52
N VAL A 584 -10.41 33.70 -8.42
CA VAL A 584 -10.90 35.08 -8.44
C VAL A 584 -9.79 36.14 -8.52
N THR A 585 -8.55 35.76 -8.27
CA THR A 585 -7.35 36.63 -8.41
C THR A 585 -6.61 36.42 -9.74
N GLN A 586 -7.09 35.49 -10.61
CA GLN A 586 -6.42 35.19 -11.89
C GLN A 586 -6.33 36.44 -12.77
N GLN A 587 -5.14 36.75 -13.25
CA GLN A 587 -4.85 37.82 -14.19
C GLN A 587 -5.06 37.35 -15.64
N GLY A 588 -5.31 38.31 -16.55
CA GLY A 588 -5.47 38.06 -17.98
C GLY A 588 -6.75 38.70 -18.53
N ASP A 589 -6.65 39.58 -19.53
CA ASP A 589 -7.78 40.26 -20.16
C ASP A 589 -8.72 39.33 -20.93
N ASN A 590 -8.24 38.14 -21.23
CA ASN A 590 -8.97 37.05 -21.88
C ASN A 590 -9.64 36.08 -20.92
N THR A 591 -9.60 36.31 -19.60
CA THR A 591 -10.14 35.41 -18.57
C THR A 591 -11.39 35.99 -17.92
N CYS A 592 -12.37 35.13 -17.61
CA CYS A 592 -13.58 35.49 -16.85
C CYS A 592 -13.94 34.37 -15.89
N VAL A 593 -14.18 34.71 -14.62
CA VAL A 593 -14.57 33.76 -13.57
C VAL A 593 -15.90 34.21 -12.96
N ILE A 594 -16.85 33.28 -12.86
CA ILE A 594 -18.23 33.57 -12.45
C ILE A 594 -18.65 32.53 -11.39
N ALA A 595 -19.07 33.02 -10.24
CA ALA A 595 -19.72 32.19 -9.21
C ALA A 595 -21.19 31.96 -9.59
N ALA A 596 -21.63 30.71 -9.62
CA ALA A 596 -23.04 30.39 -9.82
C ALA A 596 -23.72 30.01 -8.48
N GLU A 597 -24.94 30.51 -8.27
CA GLU A 597 -25.75 30.17 -7.12
C GLU A 597 -26.35 28.77 -7.30
N GLY A 598 -25.64 27.74 -6.85
CA GLY A 598 -26.00 26.31 -7.00
C GLY A 598 -24.84 25.42 -6.70
N ASN A 599 -25.03 24.14 -7.00
CA ASN A 599 -23.97 23.11 -6.88
C ASN A 599 -23.20 22.93 -8.19
N PHE A 600 -22.21 22.04 -8.17
CA PHE A 600 -21.38 21.75 -9.36
C PHE A 600 -22.19 21.20 -10.54
N ASP A 601 -23.22 20.36 -10.28
CA ASP A 601 -24.08 19.79 -11.33
C ASP A 601 -24.91 20.86 -12.05
N ASN A 602 -25.34 21.88 -11.32
CA ASN A 602 -26.03 23.05 -11.93
C ASN A 602 -25.09 23.79 -12.88
N CYS A 603 -23.86 24.09 -12.44
CA CYS A 603 -22.84 24.71 -13.29
C CYS A 603 -22.54 23.87 -14.54
N GLN A 604 -22.36 22.57 -14.38
CA GLN A 604 -22.05 21.66 -15.48
C GLN A 604 -23.21 21.53 -16.48
N SER A 605 -24.43 21.42 -15.98
CA SER A 605 -25.64 21.36 -16.81
C SER A 605 -25.86 22.65 -17.58
N GLY A 606 -25.69 23.79 -16.94
CA GLY A 606 -25.78 25.10 -17.57
C GLY A 606 -24.75 25.27 -18.69
N VAL A 607 -23.49 24.95 -18.42
CA VAL A 607 -22.41 24.97 -19.44
C VAL A 607 -22.73 24.07 -20.63
N LYS A 608 -23.23 22.84 -20.40
CA LYS A 608 -23.64 21.93 -21.49
C LYS A 608 -24.76 22.52 -22.33
N GLN A 609 -25.81 23.10 -21.71
CA GLN A 609 -26.92 23.72 -22.40
C GLN A 609 -26.49 24.94 -23.21
N ILE A 610 -25.58 25.76 -22.69
CA ILE A 610 -25.01 26.90 -23.42
C ILE A 610 -24.18 26.41 -24.62
N PHE A 611 -23.39 25.36 -24.45
CA PHE A 611 -22.53 24.81 -25.48
C PHE A 611 -23.31 24.23 -26.68
N THR A 612 -24.52 23.74 -26.44
CA THR A 612 -25.41 23.15 -27.46
C THR A 612 -26.45 24.09 -28.00
N ASP A 613 -26.47 25.39 -27.57
CA ASP A 613 -27.43 26.37 -28.03
C ASP A 613 -27.03 26.86 -29.44
N GLU A 614 -27.86 26.50 -30.44
CA GLU A 614 -27.62 26.85 -31.84
C GLU A 614 -27.69 28.38 -32.08
N ALA A 615 -28.67 29.06 -31.50
CA ALA A 615 -28.86 30.51 -31.68
C ALA A 615 -27.65 31.30 -31.10
N LEU A 616 -27.13 30.86 -29.96
CA LEU A 616 -25.91 31.46 -29.38
C LEU A 616 -24.69 31.17 -30.23
N ARG A 617 -24.57 29.94 -30.77
CA ARG A 617 -23.44 29.56 -31.64
C ARG A 617 -23.43 30.42 -32.91
N GLU A 618 -24.57 30.62 -33.60
CA GLU A 618 -24.69 31.50 -34.77
C GLU A 618 -24.31 32.95 -34.44
N LYS A 619 -24.79 33.47 -33.30
CA LYS A 619 -24.46 34.81 -32.81
C LYS A 619 -22.94 34.98 -32.57
N MET A 620 -22.32 33.97 -31.91
CA MET A 620 -20.88 33.92 -31.67
C MET A 620 -20.07 33.87 -32.96
N GLU A 621 -20.49 33.00 -33.92
CA GLU A 621 -19.82 32.86 -35.20
C GLU A 621 -19.86 34.16 -35.99
N ALA A 622 -20.99 34.86 -36.02
CA ALA A 622 -21.13 36.16 -36.62
C ALA A 622 -20.20 37.23 -35.98
N ALA A 623 -19.91 37.08 -34.67
CA ALA A 623 -19.02 37.97 -33.95
C ALA A 623 -17.53 37.52 -33.97
N GLY A 624 -17.19 36.45 -34.73
CA GLY A 624 -15.83 35.95 -34.88
C GLY A 624 -15.34 35.08 -33.68
N TYR A 625 -16.26 34.40 -33.02
CA TYR A 625 -15.99 33.48 -31.92
C TYR A 625 -16.42 32.06 -32.27
N GLN A 626 -15.72 31.06 -31.66
CA GLN A 626 -16.09 29.65 -31.75
C GLN A 626 -15.84 28.96 -30.40
N PHE A 627 -16.82 28.19 -29.94
CA PHE A 627 -16.64 27.35 -28.75
C PHE A 627 -15.64 26.20 -29.00
N SER A 628 -14.85 25.90 -27.99
CA SER A 628 -14.06 24.68 -27.90
C SER A 628 -13.98 24.19 -26.45
N SER A 629 -13.51 22.96 -26.23
CA SER A 629 -13.51 22.31 -24.93
C SER A 629 -12.09 22.08 -24.41
N ALA A 630 -11.81 22.51 -23.20
CA ALA A 630 -10.61 22.17 -22.45
C ALA A 630 -10.83 21.04 -21.43
N ASN A 631 -11.94 20.28 -21.55
CA ASN A 631 -12.23 19.16 -20.65
C ASN A 631 -11.28 17.98 -20.87
N SER A 632 -11.24 17.03 -19.93
CA SER A 632 -10.38 15.83 -20.00
C SER A 632 -10.63 14.94 -21.21
N ILE A 633 -11.79 15.06 -21.85
CA ILE A 633 -12.17 14.33 -23.06
C ILE A 633 -11.45 14.80 -24.33
N ASN A 634 -10.91 16.03 -24.34
CA ASN A 634 -10.13 16.52 -25.47
C ASN A 634 -8.82 15.72 -25.61
N ILE A 635 -8.55 15.20 -26.83
CA ILE A 635 -7.33 14.44 -27.10
C ILE A 635 -6.05 15.26 -26.88
N GLY A 636 -6.11 16.59 -27.06
CA GLY A 636 -5.02 17.51 -26.76
C GLY A 636 -4.66 17.60 -25.28
N ARG A 637 -5.53 17.07 -24.38
CA ARG A 637 -5.21 16.88 -22.97
C ARG A 637 -4.66 15.50 -22.64
N LEU A 638 -5.04 14.48 -23.41
CA LEU A 638 -4.59 13.11 -23.17
C LEU A 638 -3.14 12.91 -23.63
N VAL A 639 -2.82 13.37 -24.83
CA VAL A 639 -1.50 13.17 -25.45
C VAL A 639 -0.33 13.68 -24.58
N PRO A 640 -0.35 14.90 -24.00
CA PRO A 640 0.73 15.36 -23.14
C PRO A 640 0.92 14.52 -21.87
N GLN A 641 -0.10 13.80 -21.44
CA GLN A 641 -0.03 12.95 -20.24
C GLN A 641 0.75 11.65 -20.50
N ILE A 642 0.85 11.17 -21.73
CA ILE A 642 1.68 10.02 -22.09
C ILE A 642 3.16 10.30 -21.76
N VAL A 643 3.58 11.55 -21.90
CA VAL A 643 4.97 11.98 -21.76
C VAL A 643 5.55 11.65 -20.40
N TYR A 644 4.82 11.95 -19.30
CA TYR A 644 5.38 11.75 -17.97
C TYR A 644 5.47 10.28 -17.56
N TYR A 645 4.72 9.37 -18.17
CA TYR A 645 4.92 7.92 -17.98
C TYR A 645 6.20 7.42 -18.66
N VAL A 646 6.44 7.88 -19.90
CA VAL A 646 7.71 7.62 -20.60
C VAL A 646 8.88 8.23 -19.81
N TRP A 647 8.71 9.47 -19.34
CA TRP A 647 9.69 10.16 -18.47
C TRP A 647 9.97 9.35 -17.20
N ALA A 648 8.97 8.90 -16.49
CA ALA A 648 9.13 8.12 -15.25
C ALA A 648 9.98 6.88 -15.49
N TYR A 649 9.64 6.07 -16.49
CA TYR A 649 10.41 4.89 -16.86
C TYR A 649 11.88 5.23 -17.14
N THR A 650 12.12 6.25 -17.96
CA THR A 650 13.47 6.65 -18.35
C THR A 650 14.27 7.24 -17.18
N ARG A 651 13.62 7.89 -16.21
CA ARG A 651 14.29 8.37 -14.98
C ARG A 651 14.67 7.23 -14.05
N LEU A 652 13.83 6.21 -13.90
CA LEU A 652 14.20 5.00 -13.14
C LEU A 652 15.41 4.32 -13.78
N LEU A 653 15.42 4.20 -15.12
CA LEU A 653 16.55 3.66 -15.87
C LEU A 653 17.82 4.49 -15.69
N ARG A 654 17.75 5.82 -15.88
CA ARG A 654 18.89 6.74 -15.69
C ARG A 654 19.47 6.66 -14.29
N ASN A 655 18.63 6.55 -13.28
CA ASN A 655 19.00 6.46 -11.88
C ASN A 655 19.41 5.03 -11.46
N ARG A 656 19.51 4.09 -12.40
CA ARG A 656 19.87 2.68 -12.18
C ARG A 656 18.97 1.97 -11.17
N ARG A 657 17.70 2.35 -11.14
CA ARG A 657 16.69 1.70 -10.31
C ARG A 657 16.05 0.50 -10.99
N ILE A 658 16.10 0.50 -12.31
CA ILE A 658 15.70 -0.59 -13.21
C ILE A 658 16.75 -0.74 -14.31
N SER A 659 16.76 -1.89 -14.98
CA SER A 659 17.48 -2.15 -16.23
C SER A 659 16.55 -1.94 -17.44
N SER A 660 17.11 -1.76 -18.62
CA SER A 660 16.32 -1.63 -19.85
C SER A 660 15.52 -2.89 -20.12
N GLY A 661 14.21 -2.77 -20.19
CA GLY A 661 13.29 -3.88 -20.39
C GLY A 661 12.66 -4.44 -19.11
N ASP A 662 13.13 -4.03 -17.92
CA ASP A 662 12.46 -4.38 -16.65
C ASP A 662 11.07 -3.77 -16.63
N GLU A 663 10.10 -4.54 -16.15
CA GLU A 663 8.72 -4.07 -16.00
C GLU A 663 8.55 -3.14 -14.79
N VAL A 664 7.56 -2.26 -14.86
CA VAL A 664 7.19 -1.34 -13.76
C VAL A 664 5.68 -1.32 -13.55
N ASN A 665 5.24 -1.07 -12.32
CA ASN A 665 3.85 -0.77 -12.01
C ASN A 665 3.63 0.74 -11.95
N PHE A 666 2.44 1.20 -12.37
CA PHE A 666 1.96 2.54 -12.11
C PHE A 666 0.68 2.50 -11.27
N VAL A 667 0.67 3.23 -10.16
CA VAL A 667 -0.51 3.42 -9.30
C VAL A 667 -1.04 4.82 -9.53
N VAL A 668 -2.28 4.90 -10.01
CA VAL A 668 -2.85 6.16 -10.47
C VAL A 668 -4.12 6.48 -9.69
N PRO A 669 -4.15 7.59 -8.93
CA PRO A 669 -5.40 8.08 -8.35
C PRO A 669 -6.34 8.51 -9.48
N THR A 670 -7.47 7.80 -9.60
CA THR A 670 -8.26 7.84 -10.83
C THR A 670 -9.65 8.41 -10.63
N GLY A 671 -9.95 9.50 -11.35
CA GLY A 671 -11.27 10.05 -11.54
C GLY A 671 -11.77 9.80 -12.97
N ASN A 672 -11.65 10.80 -13.87
CA ASN A 672 -12.12 10.74 -15.26
C ASN A 672 -11.32 9.81 -16.19
N PHE A 673 -10.48 8.96 -15.67
CA PHE A 673 -9.70 7.93 -16.39
C PHE A 673 -8.65 8.45 -17.39
N GLY A 674 -8.49 9.75 -17.57
CA GLY A 674 -7.55 10.33 -18.54
C GLY A 674 -6.10 10.00 -18.23
N ASP A 675 -5.71 10.12 -16.96
CA ASP A 675 -4.36 9.90 -16.48
C ASP A 675 -3.91 8.43 -16.65
N ILE A 676 -4.64 7.48 -16.11
CA ILE A 676 -4.31 6.05 -16.23
C ILE A 676 -4.42 5.54 -17.68
N LEU A 677 -5.29 6.12 -18.50
CA LEU A 677 -5.38 5.83 -19.93
C LEU A 677 -4.11 6.30 -20.68
N ALA A 678 -3.51 7.41 -20.26
CA ALA A 678 -2.22 7.85 -20.80
C ALA A 678 -1.09 6.85 -20.46
N ALA A 679 -1.12 6.22 -19.28
CA ALA A 679 -0.23 5.10 -18.93
C ALA A 679 -0.48 3.88 -19.84
N TYR A 680 -1.73 3.57 -20.13
CA TYR A 680 -2.10 2.50 -21.06
C TYR A 680 -1.56 2.77 -22.49
N TYR A 681 -1.63 4.02 -22.95
CA TYR A 681 -1.01 4.39 -24.23
C TYR A 681 0.52 4.34 -24.18
N ALA A 682 1.16 4.73 -23.08
CA ALA A 682 2.60 4.58 -22.90
C ALA A 682 3.02 3.09 -22.98
N LYS A 683 2.23 2.17 -22.35
CA LYS A 683 2.41 0.72 -22.50
C LYS A 683 2.27 0.29 -23.97
N ALA A 684 1.23 0.75 -24.67
CA ALA A 684 1.02 0.45 -26.09
C ALA A 684 2.14 1.01 -26.99
N MET A 685 2.78 2.12 -26.60
CA MET A 685 3.96 2.68 -27.26
C MET A 685 5.25 1.92 -26.94
N GLY A 686 5.22 0.92 -26.05
CA GLY A 686 6.34 0.00 -25.79
C GLY A 686 7.02 0.16 -24.44
N ILE A 687 6.51 1.00 -23.52
CA ILE A 687 7.02 1.04 -22.14
C ILE A 687 6.67 -0.30 -21.45
N PRO A 688 7.64 -1.00 -20.82
CA PRO A 688 7.39 -2.24 -20.11
C PRO A 688 6.60 -1.96 -18.82
N VAL A 689 5.28 -2.06 -18.92
CA VAL A 689 4.37 -1.89 -17.78
C VAL A 689 3.80 -3.24 -17.39
N HIS A 690 4.03 -3.66 -16.13
CA HIS A 690 3.44 -4.87 -15.57
C HIS A 690 1.97 -4.64 -15.24
N ARG A 691 1.69 -3.74 -14.31
CA ARG A 691 0.32 -3.43 -13.87
C ARG A 691 0.03 -1.93 -13.91
N LEU A 692 -1.22 -1.63 -14.26
CA LEU A 692 -1.86 -0.32 -14.11
C LEU A 692 -2.85 -0.41 -12.96
N ILE A 693 -2.49 0.14 -11.81
CA ILE A 693 -3.27 0.05 -10.58
C ILE A 693 -4.17 1.28 -10.50
N CYS A 694 -5.46 1.06 -10.76
CA CYS A 694 -6.50 2.08 -10.73
C CYS A 694 -6.97 2.27 -9.28
N ALA A 695 -6.59 3.37 -8.66
CA ALA A 695 -6.96 3.69 -7.31
C ALA A 695 -8.21 4.59 -7.28
N SER A 696 -9.26 4.16 -6.59
CA SER A 696 -10.52 4.89 -6.38
C SER A 696 -10.64 5.33 -4.93
N ASN A 697 -11.38 6.42 -4.67
CA ASN A 697 -11.84 6.77 -3.33
C ASN A 697 -13.17 6.05 -3.00
N SER A 698 -13.95 6.54 -2.04
CA SER A 698 -15.24 5.96 -1.67
C SER A 698 -16.25 5.92 -2.83
N ASN A 699 -16.08 6.77 -3.87
CA ASN A 699 -16.83 6.67 -5.13
C ASN A 699 -16.20 5.59 -6.04
N LYS A 700 -16.31 4.34 -5.65
CA LYS A 700 -15.57 3.19 -6.16
C LYS A 700 -16.12 2.55 -7.43
N VAL A 701 -16.73 3.32 -8.32
CA VAL A 701 -17.34 2.79 -9.56
C VAL A 701 -16.32 2.07 -10.46
N LEU A 702 -15.10 2.57 -10.54
CA LEU A 702 -14.02 1.95 -11.32
C LEU A 702 -13.51 0.67 -10.66
N PHE A 703 -13.36 0.65 -9.34
CA PHE A 703 -13.01 -0.57 -8.59
C PHE A 703 -14.01 -1.70 -8.88
N ASP A 704 -15.32 -1.41 -8.77
CA ASP A 704 -16.36 -2.41 -9.04
C ASP A 704 -16.34 -2.87 -10.50
N PHE A 705 -16.10 -1.95 -11.45
CA PHE A 705 -15.97 -2.26 -12.87
C PHE A 705 -14.80 -3.24 -13.14
N PHE A 706 -13.61 -2.96 -12.63
CA PHE A 706 -12.46 -3.86 -12.84
C PHE A 706 -12.63 -5.23 -12.18
N ARG A 707 -13.35 -5.28 -11.05
CA ARG A 707 -13.64 -6.55 -10.35
C ARG A 707 -14.74 -7.37 -11.04
N THR A 708 -15.78 -6.74 -11.59
CA THR A 708 -17.00 -7.43 -12.04
C THR A 708 -17.23 -7.40 -13.55
N GLY A 709 -16.60 -6.48 -14.27
CA GLY A 709 -16.92 -6.17 -15.66
C GLY A 709 -18.22 -5.38 -15.85
N THR A 710 -18.84 -4.93 -14.76
CA THR A 710 -20.07 -4.15 -14.77
C THR A 710 -19.78 -2.73 -14.30
N TYR A 711 -20.15 -1.74 -15.11
CA TYR A 711 -20.10 -0.33 -14.75
C TYR A 711 -21.50 0.14 -14.36
N ASP A 712 -21.67 0.61 -13.12
CA ASP A 712 -22.95 1.05 -12.59
C ASP A 712 -22.82 2.42 -11.91
N ARG A 713 -23.47 3.45 -12.49
CA ARG A 713 -23.53 4.82 -11.94
C ARG A 713 -24.70 5.06 -10.99
N ASN A 714 -25.65 4.11 -10.88
CA ASN A 714 -26.86 4.23 -10.07
C ASN A 714 -26.54 4.00 -8.59
N ARG A 715 -25.80 4.92 -8.00
CA ARG A 715 -25.35 4.87 -6.60
C ARG A 715 -25.28 6.28 -6.00
N GLU A 716 -25.19 6.35 -4.70
CA GLU A 716 -25.03 7.62 -3.98
C GLU A 716 -23.67 8.25 -4.30
N PHE A 717 -23.67 9.56 -4.53
CA PHE A 717 -22.47 10.36 -4.69
C PHE A 717 -21.93 10.78 -3.32
N ILE A 718 -20.67 10.51 -3.04
CA ILE A 718 -20.00 10.75 -1.76
C ILE A 718 -18.99 11.88 -1.94
N LEU A 719 -19.11 12.94 -1.15
CA LEU A 719 -18.09 13.99 -1.06
C LEU A 719 -16.93 13.50 -0.18
N THR A 720 -15.71 13.59 -0.70
CA THR A 720 -14.50 13.10 -0.04
C THR A 720 -13.42 14.17 0.07
N SER A 721 -12.35 13.86 0.81
CA SER A 721 -11.15 14.70 0.90
C SER A 721 -10.32 14.72 -0.40
N SER A 722 -10.63 13.85 -1.37
CA SER A 722 -9.99 13.75 -2.69
C SER A 722 -10.95 14.11 -3.84
N PRO A 723 -11.41 15.37 -3.93
CA PRO A 723 -12.57 15.75 -4.77
C PRO A 723 -12.36 15.56 -6.27
N SER A 724 -11.12 15.50 -6.78
CA SER A 724 -10.87 15.23 -8.20
C SER A 724 -11.21 13.79 -8.60
N MET A 725 -11.42 12.90 -7.62
CA MET A 725 -11.82 11.50 -7.80
C MET A 725 -13.31 11.27 -7.50
N ASP A 726 -14.04 12.29 -7.04
CA ASP A 726 -15.48 12.22 -6.78
C ASP A 726 -16.25 12.23 -8.10
N ILE A 727 -16.45 11.04 -8.65
CA ILE A 727 -17.14 10.86 -9.93
C ILE A 727 -18.03 9.60 -9.91
N LEU A 728 -19.14 9.66 -10.63
CA LEU A 728 -19.97 8.50 -10.95
C LEU A 728 -19.87 8.11 -12.43
N ILE A 729 -19.39 9.02 -13.31
CA ILE A 729 -19.15 8.77 -14.71
C ILE A 729 -17.69 9.10 -15.03
N SER A 730 -16.92 8.09 -15.37
CA SER A 730 -15.51 8.19 -15.73
C SER A 730 -15.38 8.32 -17.26
N SER A 731 -15.30 9.55 -17.74
CA SER A 731 -15.54 9.87 -19.16
C SER A 731 -14.53 9.25 -20.14
N ASN A 732 -13.23 9.16 -19.78
CA ASN A 732 -12.22 8.58 -20.68
C ASN A 732 -12.17 7.05 -20.65
N LEU A 733 -12.90 6.39 -19.74
CA LEU A 733 -13.03 4.94 -19.76
C LEU A 733 -13.63 4.45 -21.10
N GLU A 734 -14.46 5.26 -21.73
CA GLU A 734 -15.01 4.98 -23.06
C GLU A 734 -13.92 4.64 -24.09
N ARG A 735 -12.76 5.31 -24.04
CA ARG A 735 -11.63 5.00 -24.93
C ARG A 735 -11.05 3.62 -24.68
N LEU A 736 -10.94 3.22 -23.40
CA LEU A 736 -10.49 1.87 -23.05
C LEU A 736 -11.53 0.83 -23.49
N ILE A 737 -12.82 1.08 -23.25
CA ILE A 737 -13.92 0.19 -23.68
C ILE A 737 -13.87 -0.01 -25.19
N TYR A 738 -13.67 1.05 -25.96
CA TYR A 738 -13.52 0.98 -27.42
C TYR A 738 -12.35 0.06 -27.82
N HIS A 739 -11.16 0.21 -27.22
CA HIS A 739 -9.98 -0.61 -27.54
C HIS A 739 -10.17 -2.09 -27.14
N ILE A 740 -10.71 -2.38 -25.96
CA ILE A 740 -10.95 -3.78 -25.56
C ILE A 740 -12.09 -4.44 -26.35
N ALA A 741 -13.01 -3.66 -26.93
CA ALA A 741 -14.00 -4.14 -27.89
C ALA A 741 -13.39 -4.48 -29.28
N GLY A 742 -12.07 -4.36 -29.43
CA GLY A 742 -11.38 -4.57 -30.71
C GLY A 742 -11.60 -3.43 -31.69
N ASP A 743 -11.63 -2.21 -31.20
CA ASP A 743 -11.87 -0.97 -31.95
C ASP A 743 -13.23 -0.94 -32.68
N ASN A 744 -14.22 -1.61 -32.07
CA ASN A 744 -15.58 -1.71 -32.61
C ASN A 744 -16.48 -0.55 -32.09
N ALA A 745 -16.73 0.43 -32.99
CA ALA A 745 -17.52 1.61 -32.65
C ALA A 745 -18.98 1.28 -32.33
N ALA A 746 -19.59 0.30 -32.98
CA ALA A 746 -20.98 -0.07 -32.73
C ALA A 746 -21.19 -0.70 -31.37
N VAL A 747 -20.29 -1.58 -30.94
CA VAL A 747 -20.30 -2.18 -29.57
C VAL A 747 -20.13 -1.10 -28.52
N ASN A 748 -19.14 -0.20 -28.70
CA ASN A 748 -18.89 0.89 -27.77
C ASN A 748 -20.10 1.86 -27.70
N ALA A 749 -20.67 2.24 -28.82
CA ALA A 749 -21.84 3.11 -28.89
C ALA A 749 -23.04 2.52 -28.13
N GLN A 750 -23.27 1.19 -28.26
CA GLN A 750 -24.34 0.53 -27.54
C GLN A 750 -24.11 0.54 -26.02
N LEU A 751 -22.87 0.28 -25.54
CA LEU A 751 -22.53 0.32 -24.12
C LEU A 751 -22.68 1.74 -23.54
N MET A 752 -22.29 2.77 -24.30
CA MET A 752 -22.46 4.17 -23.90
C MET A 752 -23.94 4.60 -23.90
N LYS A 753 -24.73 4.07 -24.80
CA LYS A 753 -26.19 4.24 -24.80
C LYS A 753 -26.83 3.60 -23.55
N ASP A 754 -26.45 2.37 -23.23
CA ASP A 754 -26.93 1.70 -22.01
C ASP A 754 -26.54 2.48 -20.75
N LEU A 755 -25.33 3.03 -20.67
CA LEU A 755 -24.91 3.91 -19.58
C LEU A 755 -25.78 5.18 -19.47
N SER A 756 -26.10 5.77 -20.61
CA SER A 756 -26.92 6.99 -20.67
C SER A 756 -28.35 6.73 -20.23
N GLU A 757 -29.00 5.68 -20.74
CA GLU A 757 -30.42 5.38 -20.55
C GLU A 757 -30.72 4.57 -19.30
N LYS A 758 -29.89 3.55 -18.99
CA LYS A 758 -30.08 2.62 -17.87
C LYS A 758 -29.20 2.95 -16.66
N GLY A 759 -28.13 3.73 -16.86
CA GLY A 759 -27.13 4.01 -15.83
C GLY A 759 -26.14 2.87 -15.61
N VAL A 760 -26.24 1.75 -16.36
CA VAL A 760 -25.43 0.55 -16.17
C VAL A 760 -25.13 -0.13 -17.49
N TYR A 761 -23.91 -0.68 -17.63
CA TYR A 761 -23.55 -1.61 -18.70
C TYR A 761 -22.63 -2.72 -18.18
N ARG A 762 -22.57 -3.83 -18.92
CA ARG A 762 -21.65 -4.93 -18.68
C ARG A 762 -20.88 -5.26 -19.94
N ILE A 763 -19.55 -5.40 -19.82
CA ILE A 763 -18.69 -5.83 -20.92
C ILE A 763 -18.73 -7.36 -21.07
N SER A 764 -18.41 -7.86 -22.28
CA SER A 764 -18.32 -9.30 -22.53
C SER A 764 -17.11 -9.91 -21.81
N ASP A 765 -17.11 -11.24 -21.64
CA ASP A 765 -15.99 -11.96 -21.03
C ASP A 765 -14.72 -11.86 -21.91
N GLU A 766 -14.87 -11.78 -23.24
CA GLU A 766 -13.75 -11.52 -24.16
C GLU A 766 -13.14 -10.12 -23.91
N MET A 767 -13.96 -9.08 -23.76
CA MET A 767 -13.48 -7.74 -23.42
C MET A 767 -12.81 -7.73 -22.04
N ARG A 768 -13.37 -8.47 -21.09
CA ARG A 768 -12.83 -8.56 -19.74
C ARG A 768 -11.44 -9.18 -19.69
N SER A 769 -11.17 -10.21 -20.49
CA SER A 769 -9.84 -10.84 -20.61
C SER A 769 -8.75 -9.88 -21.09
N LYS A 770 -9.11 -8.79 -21.78
CA LYS A 770 -8.17 -7.75 -22.23
C LYS A 770 -7.84 -6.70 -21.16
N LEU A 771 -8.41 -6.83 -19.96
CA LEU A 771 -8.15 -5.95 -18.81
C LEU A 771 -7.06 -6.51 -17.86
N ASP A 772 -6.38 -7.59 -18.21
CA ASP A 772 -5.43 -8.28 -17.33
C ASP A 772 -4.31 -7.39 -16.79
N CYS A 773 -3.91 -6.35 -17.53
CA CYS A 773 -2.90 -5.41 -17.06
C CYS A 773 -3.44 -4.39 -16.03
N PHE A 774 -4.75 -4.35 -15.79
CA PHE A 774 -5.36 -3.45 -14.81
C PHE A 774 -5.64 -4.18 -13.48
N TYR A 775 -5.47 -3.44 -12.40
CA TYR A 775 -5.93 -3.82 -11.06
C TYR A 775 -6.76 -2.68 -10.49
N GLY A 776 -7.95 -2.96 -9.99
CA GLY A 776 -8.81 -1.98 -9.30
C GLY A 776 -8.71 -2.12 -7.80
N GLY A 777 -8.45 -1.02 -7.10
CA GLY A 777 -8.51 -0.91 -5.65
C GLY A 777 -9.24 0.36 -5.20
N TYR A 778 -9.62 0.46 -3.93
CA TYR A 778 -10.20 1.68 -3.37
C TYR A 778 -9.76 1.92 -1.92
N ALA A 779 -9.77 3.18 -1.51
CA ALA A 779 -9.56 3.57 -0.12
C ALA A 779 -10.69 4.49 0.35
N ASP A 780 -11.12 4.31 1.60
CA ASP A 780 -12.05 5.22 2.28
C ASP A 780 -11.31 6.40 2.93
N GLU A 781 -12.05 7.30 3.59
CA GLU A 781 -11.49 8.49 4.22
C GLU A 781 -10.54 8.15 5.39
N ASP A 782 -10.85 7.13 6.18
CA ASP A 782 -9.99 6.70 7.29
C ASP A 782 -8.66 6.14 6.75
N GLN A 783 -8.72 5.32 5.71
CA GLN A 783 -7.54 4.77 5.04
C GLN A 783 -6.70 5.85 4.35
N THR A 784 -7.36 6.85 3.80
CA THR A 784 -6.70 8.00 3.17
C THR A 784 -5.95 8.84 4.22
N ALA A 785 -6.59 9.16 5.34
CA ALA A 785 -5.96 9.88 6.44
C ALA A 785 -4.79 9.09 7.06
N ASP A 786 -4.97 7.77 7.24
CA ASP A 786 -3.91 6.89 7.74
C ASP A 786 -2.70 6.86 6.79
N ALA A 787 -2.92 6.84 5.47
CA ALA A 787 -1.83 6.88 4.49
C ALA A 787 -1.03 8.18 4.57
N ILE A 788 -1.68 9.33 4.72
CA ILE A 788 -0.99 10.63 4.93
C ILE A 788 -0.12 10.58 6.19
N ARG A 789 -0.71 10.13 7.30
CA ARG A 789 -0.01 10.04 8.59
C ARG A 789 1.20 9.10 8.52
N LEU A 790 1.02 7.89 7.99
CA LEU A 790 2.08 6.88 7.89
C LEU A 790 3.22 7.32 6.98
N MET A 791 2.93 7.98 5.86
CA MET A 791 3.96 8.52 4.97
C MET A 791 4.79 9.60 5.67
N TYR A 792 4.14 10.46 6.45
CA TYR A 792 4.85 11.46 7.24
C TYR A 792 5.68 10.83 8.38
N GLU A 793 5.11 9.91 9.14
CA GLU A 793 5.80 9.28 10.28
C GLU A 793 7.02 8.47 9.83
N ASN A 794 6.88 7.66 8.77
CA ASN A 794 7.91 6.73 8.33
C ASN A 794 8.95 7.36 7.40
N HIS A 795 8.54 8.35 6.59
CA HIS A 795 9.40 8.89 5.52
C HIS A 795 9.59 10.40 5.57
N ARG A 796 9.00 11.09 6.57
CA ARG A 796 8.94 12.57 6.63
C ARG A 796 8.52 13.18 5.29
N TYR A 797 7.57 12.52 4.64
CA TYR A 797 7.05 12.90 3.35
C TYR A 797 5.54 13.09 3.43
N VAL A 798 5.11 14.33 3.28
CA VAL A 798 3.69 14.69 3.32
C VAL A 798 3.12 14.56 1.92
N ILE A 799 2.02 13.84 1.78
CA ILE A 799 1.29 13.62 0.52
C ILE A 799 -0.13 14.19 0.62
N ASP A 800 -0.70 14.55 -0.53
CA ASP A 800 -2.08 15.01 -0.64
C ASP A 800 -3.08 13.84 -0.55
N PRO A 801 -4.38 14.09 -0.32
CA PRO A 801 -5.38 13.02 -0.20
C PRO A 801 -5.50 12.12 -1.43
N HIS A 802 -5.32 12.64 -2.66
CA HIS A 802 -5.38 11.81 -3.87
C HIS A 802 -4.19 10.83 -3.93
N THR A 803 -2.99 11.33 -3.69
CA THR A 803 -1.79 10.49 -3.58
C THR A 803 -1.92 9.48 -2.44
N ALA A 804 -2.58 9.85 -1.34
CA ALA A 804 -2.82 8.98 -0.21
C ALA A 804 -3.76 7.81 -0.55
N VAL A 805 -4.82 8.07 -1.32
CA VAL A 805 -5.68 6.99 -1.89
C VAL A 805 -4.83 6.01 -2.71
N ALA A 806 -3.96 6.51 -3.60
CA ALA A 806 -3.09 5.66 -4.40
C ALA A 806 -2.09 4.86 -3.56
N ALA A 807 -1.49 5.48 -2.54
CA ALA A 807 -0.57 4.81 -1.62
C ALA A 807 -1.27 3.72 -0.80
N SER A 808 -2.50 3.97 -0.34
CA SER A 808 -3.32 2.99 0.37
C SER A 808 -3.68 1.80 -0.52
N VAL A 809 -4.12 2.05 -1.76
CA VAL A 809 -4.46 1.00 -2.74
C VAL A 809 -3.21 0.19 -3.11
N TYR A 810 -2.04 0.82 -3.22
CA TYR A 810 -0.79 0.10 -3.47
C TYR A 810 -0.44 -0.86 -2.32
N ALA A 811 -0.59 -0.43 -1.08
CA ALA A 811 -0.36 -1.29 0.07
C ALA A 811 -1.33 -2.49 0.10
N GLN A 812 -2.60 -2.31 -0.31
CA GLN A 812 -3.56 -3.40 -0.46
C GLN A 812 -3.13 -4.36 -1.58
N TYR A 813 -2.76 -3.83 -2.75
CA TYR A 813 -2.28 -4.61 -3.90
C TYR A 813 -1.08 -5.48 -3.54
N GLN A 814 -0.06 -4.91 -2.87
CA GLN A 814 1.11 -5.67 -2.42
C GLN A 814 0.74 -6.79 -1.43
N THR A 815 -0.20 -6.52 -0.54
CA THR A 815 -0.68 -7.52 0.43
C THR A 815 -1.43 -8.66 -0.25
N GLU A 816 -2.22 -8.37 -1.30
CA GLU A 816 -2.99 -9.37 -2.04
C GLU A 816 -2.12 -10.21 -2.98
N THR A 817 -1.12 -9.61 -3.63
CA THR A 817 -0.42 -10.23 -4.75
C THR A 817 1.03 -10.63 -4.43
N ALA A 818 1.62 -10.05 -3.40
CA ALA A 818 3.06 -10.14 -3.11
C ALA A 818 3.95 -9.72 -4.32
N ASP A 819 3.46 -8.86 -5.20
CA ASP A 819 4.17 -8.36 -6.38
C ASP A 819 5.30 -7.42 -5.95
N GLU A 820 6.52 -7.70 -6.38
CA GLU A 820 7.75 -6.96 -6.07
C GLU A 820 8.22 -6.05 -7.22
N THR A 821 7.44 -5.95 -8.27
CA THR A 821 7.76 -5.11 -9.45
C THR A 821 7.96 -3.64 -9.03
N PRO A 822 9.04 -2.96 -9.46
CA PRO A 822 9.27 -1.55 -9.17
C PRO A 822 8.04 -0.71 -9.48
N THR A 823 7.56 0.05 -8.49
CA THR A 823 6.26 0.73 -8.57
C THR A 823 6.41 2.24 -8.46
N VAL A 824 5.73 2.94 -9.37
CA VAL A 824 5.61 4.41 -9.39
C VAL A 824 4.20 4.79 -8.97
N ILE A 825 4.07 5.52 -7.87
CA ILE A 825 2.83 6.17 -7.44
C ILE A 825 2.77 7.56 -8.06
N VAL A 826 1.67 7.87 -8.73
CA VAL A 826 1.47 9.18 -9.36
C VAL A 826 0.95 10.17 -8.31
N SER A 827 1.76 11.18 -7.99
CA SER A 827 1.40 12.24 -7.05
C SER A 827 0.77 13.39 -7.82
N THR A 828 -0.56 13.45 -7.77
CA THR A 828 -1.36 14.31 -8.66
C THR A 828 -1.60 15.72 -8.15
N ALA A 829 -1.40 15.98 -6.86
CA ALA A 829 -1.54 17.31 -6.30
C ALA A 829 -0.56 17.57 -5.15
N SER A 830 -0.26 18.84 -4.91
CA SER A 830 0.51 19.26 -3.75
C SER A 830 -0.34 19.17 -2.47
N PRO A 831 0.23 18.76 -1.33
CA PRO A 831 -0.46 18.79 -0.04
C PRO A 831 -0.93 20.21 0.35
N PHE A 832 -0.28 21.26 -0.13
CA PHE A 832 -0.66 22.66 0.07
C PHE A 832 -1.95 23.10 -0.67
N LYS A 833 -2.58 22.21 -1.39
CA LYS A 833 -3.88 22.44 -2.03
C LYS A 833 -5.05 21.92 -1.21
N PHE A 834 -4.74 21.06 -0.24
CA PHE A 834 -5.69 20.35 0.63
C PHE A 834 -5.19 20.39 2.08
N GLU A 835 -4.64 21.52 2.50
CA GLU A 835 -3.95 21.73 3.77
C GLU A 835 -4.81 21.35 4.97
N THR A 836 -6.08 21.69 4.99
CA THR A 836 -7.03 21.34 6.06
C THR A 836 -7.16 19.83 6.22
N SER A 837 -7.35 19.09 5.12
CA SER A 837 -7.45 17.63 5.15
C SER A 837 -6.14 16.97 5.57
N VAL A 838 -5.02 17.48 5.07
CA VAL A 838 -3.68 16.98 5.38
C VAL A 838 -3.34 17.22 6.85
N MET A 839 -3.54 18.43 7.36
CA MET A 839 -3.23 18.76 8.76
C MET A 839 -4.11 17.99 9.73
N ARG A 840 -5.40 17.81 9.41
CA ARG A 840 -6.32 16.96 10.20
C ARG A 840 -5.84 15.50 10.24
N ALA A 841 -5.39 14.94 9.10
CA ALA A 841 -4.83 13.59 9.04
C ALA A 841 -3.55 13.44 9.87
N LEU A 842 -2.75 14.52 9.99
CA LEU A 842 -1.55 14.57 10.83
C LEU A 842 -1.88 14.83 12.32
N GLY A 843 -3.16 14.97 12.69
CA GLY A 843 -3.59 15.21 14.08
C GLY A 843 -3.26 16.61 14.57
N LYS A 844 -3.19 17.61 13.67
CA LYS A 844 -2.91 19.00 13.95
C LYS A 844 -4.19 19.83 14.02
N GLU A 845 -4.12 20.96 14.71
CA GLU A 845 -5.22 21.94 14.75
C GLU A 845 -5.46 22.54 13.37
N THR A 846 -6.74 22.76 13.02
CA THR A 846 -7.16 23.27 11.71
C THR A 846 -8.07 24.51 11.80
N ASP A 847 -8.28 25.05 13.01
CA ASP A 847 -9.14 26.22 13.26
C ASP A 847 -8.36 27.53 13.04
N MET A 848 -7.73 27.68 11.88
CA MET A 848 -7.03 28.89 11.47
C MET A 848 -7.32 29.20 10.00
N ASP A 849 -6.95 30.41 9.56
CA ASP A 849 -7.07 30.79 8.14
C ASP A 849 -6.25 29.83 7.24
N ASP A 850 -6.77 29.49 6.06
CA ASP A 850 -6.15 28.53 5.14
C ASP A 850 -4.71 28.90 4.77
N LEU A 851 -4.36 30.18 4.63
CA LEU A 851 -3.01 30.61 4.33
C LEU A 851 -2.07 30.48 5.55
N ASP A 852 -2.56 30.67 6.76
CA ASP A 852 -1.80 30.43 7.99
C ASP A 852 -1.63 28.92 8.24
N LEU A 853 -2.64 28.13 7.86
CA LEU A 853 -2.57 26.68 7.87
C LEU A 853 -1.53 26.15 6.87
N ALA A 854 -1.38 26.81 5.70
CA ALA A 854 -0.31 26.50 4.76
C ALA A 854 1.09 26.78 5.34
N ASP A 855 1.27 27.84 6.12
CA ASP A 855 2.53 28.11 6.82
C ASP A 855 2.84 27.06 7.90
N GLU A 856 1.83 26.58 8.63
CA GLU A 856 1.98 25.48 9.60
C GLU A 856 2.29 24.15 8.91
N LEU A 857 1.66 23.90 7.77
CA LEU A 857 1.97 22.73 6.95
C LEU A 857 3.42 22.77 6.44
N ALA A 858 3.91 23.94 6.01
CA ALA A 858 5.28 24.13 5.59
C ALA A 858 6.29 23.82 6.71
N ARG A 859 6.01 24.28 7.93
CA ARG A 859 6.82 23.96 9.13
C ARG A 859 6.80 22.47 9.43
N THR A 860 5.64 21.85 9.33
CA THR A 860 5.46 20.42 9.59
C THR A 860 6.16 19.56 8.54
N ALA A 861 5.98 19.88 7.26
CA ALA A 861 6.55 19.14 6.12
C ALA A 861 8.05 19.40 5.91
N GLY A 862 8.58 20.50 6.46
CA GLY A 862 9.97 20.92 6.25
C GLY A 862 10.24 21.40 4.82
N VAL A 863 9.23 21.93 4.11
CA VAL A 863 9.32 22.46 2.75
C VAL A 863 8.68 23.84 2.69
N PRO A 864 9.15 24.75 1.82
CA PRO A 864 8.57 26.09 1.72
C PRO A 864 7.15 26.04 1.16
N VAL A 865 6.34 27.04 1.52
CA VAL A 865 5.03 27.25 0.89
C VAL A 865 5.25 27.48 -0.62
N PRO A 866 4.59 26.74 -1.51
CA PRO A 866 4.71 26.96 -2.96
C PRO A 866 4.33 28.39 -3.35
N GLN A 867 5.04 28.98 -4.32
CA GLN A 867 4.79 30.34 -4.79
C GLN A 867 3.33 30.54 -5.24
N ALA A 868 2.72 29.51 -5.80
CA ALA A 868 1.32 29.49 -6.23
C ALA A 868 0.30 29.69 -5.08
N VAL A 869 0.69 29.41 -3.83
CA VAL A 869 -0.10 29.67 -2.61
C VAL A 869 0.38 30.96 -1.94
N ALA A 870 1.69 31.14 -1.79
CA ALA A 870 2.26 32.33 -1.14
C ALA A 870 1.81 33.64 -1.83
N SER A 871 1.71 33.64 -3.17
CA SER A 871 1.28 34.80 -3.96
C SER A 871 -0.20 35.18 -3.77
N LEU A 872 -1.00 34.35 -3.14
CA LEU A 872 -2.42 34.66 -2.86
C LEU A 872 -2.58 35.63 -1.69
N ARG A 873 -1.59 35.70 -0.82
CA ARG A 873 -1.61 36.58 0.35
C ARG A 873 -1.61 38.06 -0.10
N GLY A 874 -2.73 38.73 0.15
CA GLY A 874 -2.94 40.12 -0.29
C GLY A 874 -3.23 40.31 -1.79
N ALA A 875 -3.45 39.22 -2.55
CA ALA A 875 -3.78 39.31 -3.97
C ALA A 875 -5.13 40.00 -4.19
N LYS A 876 -5.19 40.90 -5.20
CA LYS A 876 -6.39 41.63 -5.56
C LYS A 876 -7.44 40.70 -6.20
N ILE A 877 -8.67 40.71 -5.67
CA ILE A 877 -9.80 40.04 -6.31
C ILE A 877 -10.18 40.79 -7.59
N LEU A 878 -10.00 40.14 -8.73
CA LEU A 878 -10.27 40.66 -10.08
C LEU A 878 -11.64 40.25 -10.60
N HIS A 879 -12.11 39.05 -10.27
CA HIS A 879 -13.36 38.48 -10.75
C HIS A 879 -14.41 38.45 -9.62
N LYS A 880 -15.47 39.27 -9.77
CA LYS A 880 -16.56 39.41 -8.78
C LYS A 880 -17.93 39.01 -9.35
N GLY A 881 -17.96 38.36 -10.54
CA GLY A 881 -19.18 37.96 -11.21
C GLY A 881 -19.92 36.86 -10.43
N VAL A 882 -21.23 37.07 -10.21
CA VAL A 882 -22.15 36.11 -9.62
C VAL A 882 -23.37 36.01 -10.55
N CYS A 883 -23.89 34.81 -10.79
CA CYS A 883 -25.09 34.57 -11.58
C CYS A 883 -26.00 33.53 -10.91
N GLY A 884 -27.27 33.51 -11.35
CA GLY A 884 -28.18 32.41 -11.00
C GLY A 884 -27.72 31.06 -11.56
N LYS A 885 -28.31 29.97 -11.09
CA LYS A 885 -28.00 28.59 -11.52
C LYS A 885 -28.65 28.22 -12.87
N ASP A 886 -29.55 29.05 -13.40
CA ASP A 886 -30.26 28.79 -14.64
C ASP A 886 -29.44 29.16 -15.87
N LYS A 887 -29.76 28.52 -17.02
CA LYS A 887 -29.05 28.70 -18.29
C LYS A 887 -29.02 30.16 -18.71
N ALA A 888 -30.16 30.89 -18.61
CA ALA A 888 -30.30 32.27 -19.12
C ALA A 888 -29.37 33.23 -18.36
N SER A 889 -29.31 33.09 -17.02
CA SER A 889 -28.42 33.89 -16.16
C SER A 889 -26.93 33.63 -16.51
N MET A 890 -26.55 32.36 -16.68
CA MET A 890 -25.18 31.96 -17.04
C MET A 890 -24.82 32.46 -18.47
N GLN A 891 -25.70 32.28 -19.44
CA GLN A 891 -25.53 32.71 -20.83
C GLN A 891 -25.32 34.24 -20.92
N SER A 892 -26.15 35.01 -20.23
CA SER A 892 -26.01 36.47 -20.20
C SER A 892 -24.62 36.93 -19.74
N MET A 893 -23.99 36.23 -18.79
CA MET A 893 -22.65 36.54 -18.33
C MET A 893 -21.61 36.22 -19.41
N VAL A 894 -21.79 35.15 -20.20
CA VAL A 894 -20.92 34.79 -21.31
C VAL A 894 -21.02 35.87 -22.40
N GLU A 895 -22.23 36.20 -22.82
CA GLU A 895 -22.49 37.25 -23.82
C GLU A 895 -21.89 38.60 -23.43
N LYS A 896 -22.09 39.01 -22.18
CA LYS A 896 -21.50 40.26 -21.65
C LYS A 896 -19.99 40.25 -21.72
N PHE A 897 -19.30 39.13 -21.39
CA PHE A 897 -17.86 39.02 -21.46
C PHE A 897 -17.33 39.02 -22.91
N LEU A 898 -18.09 38.47 -23.84
CA LEU A 898 -17.73 38.44 -25.26
C LEU A 898 -18.09 39.72 -26.01
N GLY A 899 -18.95 40.57 -25.44
CA GLY A 899 -19.45 41.78 -26.08
C GLY A 899 -20.53 41.48 -27.14
N LEU A 900 -21.35 40.47 -26.89
CA LEU A 900 -22.44 40.04 -27.78
C LEU A 900 -23.80 40.70 -27.46
#